data_62e8b35fd35283ceb7629525410d2e35
#
_entry.id   62e8b35fd35283ceb7629525410d2e35
#
_cell.length_a   1.000
_cell.length_b   1.000
_cell.length_c   1.000
_cell.angle_alpha   90.00
_cell.angle_beta   90.00
_cell.angle_gamma   90.00
#
_symmetry.space_group_name_H-M   'P 1'
#
loop_
_entity.id
_entity.type
_entity.pdbx_description
1 polymer ?
#
loop_
_entity_poly.entity_id
_entity_poly.type
_entity_poly.pdbx_seq_one_letter_code
_entity_poly.pdbx_strand_id
1 'polypeptide(L)'
;MFQSGRTMFRAGGFEFTTRHLLIIAVLALAFSIAVIMRSYPIKYGFYLNEFDPYFDYRATKFILDNGLDAYWRWHDDMSWYPEGRDIAATSQSGLHVTAAIMYQIFGAGAPLMDFTIMFPVVIGSLTVIVVFALVRVLGGTTAGLFASLFFAFSPAIILRGNLGWFKSEPLGLFFGLIAAYLFISAIRHKEIKYAIPKAVLGGLILGLANASWGGIQYFSIPIALFFLALPFFRRDLTIPMYVAIAFTVFTLVAAVGFPRPGMSFVTGLPGIAMVGTTVYLVAANFVGRLGGEKARTRNLSFLLIAFVAAGIGMIAAGAYDAPSFRYLNAVNPFIGSENALVESVAEHLTPTIVDYFLDFSLLLMFAGLGIWLAFQKRSDAAVFALILGITGVYVSATFARLLVFASVGIIVLASIGLAEITRNVMERKEASAAKGKKKTDEVVAGTSSTKMIYVATIIALLLIPVFYPPYSSWISAVDVPTAIANGGSVFRTQTQDWNEAMNWISENTEEDAVIAAWWDYGYWITTLGERTTVADNATLNQTRIESLAKMFIGDQEAGAKIAQDLDVDYVLVYVVGQKALTGTAGNETSTQVPLFTLGQGGDESKKTWIMRIAGYDETRYLESDGFTPKSTFWQSTLLGKLIPYEPLNYVLFGPDGNIVNVSETYQQGFSQLFSKNAKYPPGEQGLPFNLVYSSSSYIEDHDIVTGVHIYKVNHDYEPKPKGDPYTPNTGTLADTTPGPQIAELETAQGTIKIEFYPNAAPRHVNNFITLANDGFYNGTVFHRIFPGFVIQGGDPQTRNATSDRDTWGQGGPDYTVPAEFSDIPHVRGIVSMARASDPNSAGSQFFIVLEDSRFLDGQYTVFGRVIEGMDVVDKIAALETVGGASDNPRREQPLNPDDARIISVRIVDR
;
A
#
# COMPACT_ATOMS: atom_id res chain seq x y z
N MET A 1 -18.55 4.46 42.31
CA MET A 1 -17.29 3.86 42.76
C MET A 1 -16.07 4.80 42.64
N PHE A 2 -16.09 5.82 41.81
CA PHE A 2 -14.94 6.68 41.53
C PHE A 2 -15.01 8.11 42.10
N GLN A 3 -16.03 8.47 42.92
CA GLN A 3 -16.19 9.85 43.39
C GLN A 3 -15.52 10.21 44.72
N SER A 4 -15.30 9.28 45.62
CA SER A 4 -14.56 9.53 46.88
C SER A 4 -13.86 8.25 47.34
N GLY A 5 -12.56 8.12 47.02
CA GLY A 5 -11.74 7.04 47.56
C GLY A 5 -11.33 7.36 49.01
N ARG A 6 -11.29 6.33 49.90
CA ARG A 6 -10.73 6.47 51.23
C ARG A 6 -9.26 6.89 51.14
N THR A 7 -8.86 7.97 51.85
CA THR A 7 -7.46 8.41 51.90
C THR A 7 -6.63 7.31 52.57
N MET A 8 -5.55 6.88 51.91
CA MET A 8 -4.63 5.87 52.39
C MET A 8 -3.42 6.49 53.08
N PHE A 9 -2.85 7.52 52.49
CA PHE A 9 -1.78 8.33 53.08
C PHE A 9 -1.76 9.75 52.48
N ARG A 10 -1.09 10.70 53.17
CA ARG A 10 -0.84 12.07 52.72
C ARG A 10 0.66 12.36 52.77
N ALA A 11 1.20 12.94 51.70
CA ALA A 11 2.58 13.37 51.57
C ALA A 11 2.66 14.70 50.84
N GLY A 12 3.25 15.76 51.47
CA GLY A 12 3.53 17.02 50.81
C GLY A 12 2.35 17.70 50.10
N GLY A 13 1.13 17.65 50.69
CA GLY A 13 -0.08 18.21 50.07
C GLY A 13 -0.78 17.26 49.07
N PHE A 14 -0.21 16.11 48.76
CA PHE A 14 -0.81 15.07 47.92
C PHE A 14 -1.54 14.04 48.78
N GLU A 15 -2.80 13.73 48.46
CA GLU A 15 -3.61 12.68 49.09
C GLU A 15 -3.66 11.45 48.18
N PHE A 16 -3.06 10.33 48.59
CA PHE A 16 -3.19 9.05 47.94
C PHE A 16 -4.44 8.33 48.45
N THR A 17 -5.31 7.99 47.50
CA THR A 17 -6.63 7.40 47.79
C THR A 17 -6.76 6.01 47.19
N THR A 18 -7.73 5.21 47.65
CA THR A 18 -8.09 3.92 47.03
C THR A 18 -8.43 4.04 45.53
N ARG A 19 -8.88 5.22 45.10
CA ARG A 19 -9.09 5.52 43.69
C ARG A 19 -7.78 5.54 42.89
N HIS A 20 -6.72 6.18 43.42
CA HIS A 20 -5.40 6.19 42.77
C HIS A 20 -4.83 4.78 42.68
N LEU A 21 -4.98 3.97 43.76
CA LEU A 21 -4.55 2.57 43.73
C LEU A 21 -5.26 1.77 42.64
N LEU A 22 -6.60 1.94 42.51
CA LEU A 22 -7.37 1.27 41.45
C LEU A 22 -6.94 1.69 40.04
N ILE A 23 -6.69 2.98 39.81
CA ILE A 23 -6.18 3.48 38.52
C ILE A 23 -4.83 2.84 38.20
N ILE A 24 -3.90 2.83 39.16
CA ILE A 24 -2.58 2.23 39.00
C ILE A 24 -2.70 0.72 38.71
N ALA A 25 -3.56 0.02 39.45
CA ALA A 25 -3.77 -1.43 39.26
C ALA A 25 -4.31 -1.76 37.84
N VAL A 26 -5.30 -1.01 37.35
CA VAL A 26 -5.85 -1.21 35.99
C VAL A 26 -4.83 -0.85 34.92
N LEU A 27 -4.03 0.22 35.12
CA LEU A 27 -2.97 0.58 34.20
C LEU A 27 -1.84 -0.46 34.19
N ALA A 28 -1.44 -0.96 35.35
CA ALA A 28 -0.46 -2.05 35.45
C ALA A 28 -0.97 -3.31 34.76
N LEU A 29 -2.26 -3.66 34.94
CA LEU A 29 -2.88 -4.78 34.24
C LEU A 29 -2.86 -4.56 32.71
N ALA A 30 -3.30 -3.39 32.23
CA ALA A 30 -3.30 -3.07 30.80
C ALA A 30 -1.89 -3.07 30.21
N PHE A 31 -0.90 -2.55 30.94
CA PHE A 31 0.51 -2.61 30.55
C PHE A 31 1.02 -4.07 30.47
N SER A 32 0.74 -4.89 31.48
CA SER A 32 1.15 -6.31 31.49
C SER A 32 0.52 -7.09 30.34
N ILE A 33 -0.78 -6.87 30.08
CA ILE A 33 -1.46 -7.48 28.92
C ILE A 33 -0.80 -7.02 27.63
N ALA A 34 -0.49 -5.73 27.49
CA ALA A 34 0.17 -5.21 26.30
C ALA A 34 1.55 -5.83 26.06
N VAL A 35 2.33 -6.06 27.14
CA VAL A 35 3.61 -6.77 27.06
C VAL A 35 3.40 -8.22 26.61
N ILE A 36 2.48 -8.96 27.27
CA ILE A 36 2.23 -10.36 26.95
C ILE A 36 1.79 -10.54 25.51
N MET A 37 0.80 -9.75 25.07
CA MET A 37 0.26 -9.85 23.71
C MET A 37 1.31 -9.53 22.65
N ARG A 38 2.14 -8.50 22.86
CA ARG A 38 3.20 -8.12 21.92
C ARG A 38 4.38 -9.08 21.92
N SER A 39 4.64 -9.76 23.03
CA SER A 39 5.71 -10.75 23.15
C SER A 39 5.30 -12.14 22.65
N TYR A 40 4.03 -12.36 22.28
CA TYR A 40 3.52 -13.68 21.90
C TYR A 40 4.34 -14.39 20.79
N PRO A 41 4.86 -13.68 19.75
CA PRO A 41 5.68 -14.29 18.71
C PRO A 41 7.01 -14.91 19.20
N ILE A 42 7.44 -14.65 20.45
CA ILE A 42 8.71 -15.21 21.03
C ILE A 42 8.77 -16.74 20.96
N LYS A 43 7.62 -17.42 20.92
CA LYS A 43 7.57 -18.88 20.79
C LYS A 43 8.10 -19.41 19.46
N TYR A 44 8.18 -18.55 18.46
CA TYR A 44 8.75 -18.86 17.15
C TYR A 44 10.20 -18.38 16.99
N GLY A 45 10.81 -17.86 18.05
CA GLY A 45 12.17 -17.37 18.09
C GLY A 45 12.27 -15.91 18.46
N PHE A 46 13.49 -15.47 18.72
CA PHE A 46 13.83 -14.12 19.15
C PHE A 46 14.56 -13.41 18.02
N TYR A 47 13.78 -12.88 17.05
CA TYR A 47 14.28 -12.27 15.83
C TYR A 47 13.60 -10.93 15.58
N LEU A 48 14.25 -10.10 14.74
CA LEU A 48 13.56 -8.97 14.11
C LEU A 48 12.46 -9.51 13.19
N ASN A 49 11.32 -8.80 13.15
CA ASN A 49 10.16 -9.19 12.38
C ASN A 49 10.09 -8.39 11.07
N GLU A 50 9.79 -9.05 9.94
CA GLU A 50 9.77 -8.47 8.59
C GLU A 50 11.15 -8.04 8.05
N PHE A 51 11.16 -7.17 7.04
CA PHE A 51 12.35 -6.76 6.29
C PHE A 51 12.92 -5.43 6.81
N ASP A 52 12.09 -4.38 6.89
CA ASP A 52 12.52 -3.03 7.28
C ASP A 52 13.25 -2.96 8.63
N PRO A 53 12.87 -3.73 9.68
CA PRO A 53 13.58 -3.73 10.96
C PRO A 53 15.07 -4.02 10.86
N TYR A 54 15.51 -4.80 9.87
CA TYR A 54 16.92 -5.08 9.64
C TYR A 54 17.68 -3.85 9.15
N PHE A 55 17.08 -3.09 8.25
CA PHE A 55 17.62 -1.80 7.84
C PHE A 55 17.65 -0.80 9.01
N ASP A 56 16.55 -0.67 9.77
CA ASP A 56 16.48 0.24 10.91
C ASP A 56 17.49 -0.14 12.00
N TYR A 57 17.75 -1.44 12.21
CA TYR A 57 18.82 -1.95 13.07
C TYR A 57 20.20 -1.54 12.54
N ARG A 58 20.49 -1.79 11.25
CA ARG A 58 21.76 -1.43 10.60
C ARG A 58 22.02 0.07 10.67
N ALA A 59 21.00 0.90 10.45
CA ALA A 59 21.08 2.34 10.55
C ALA A 59 21.32 2.82 12.01
N THR A 60 20.68 2.18 12.98
CA THR A 60 20.92 2.46 14.41
C THR A 60 22.34 2.06 14.82
N LYS A 61 22.82 0.88 14.35
CA LYS A 61 24.19 0.42 14.57
C LYS A 61 25.22 1.37 13.98
N PHE A 62 24.97 1.87 12.75
CA PHE A 62 25.86 2.84 12.11
C PHE A 62 26.03 4.12 12.93
N ILE A 63 24.94 4.65 13.54
CA ILE A 63 25.03 5.82 14.44
C ILE A 63 25.90 5.52 15.66
N LEU A 64 25.76 4.33 16.24
CA LEU A 64 26.53 3.94 17.44
C LEU A 64 28.03 3.76 17.15
N ASP A 65 28.35 3.19 15.99
CA ASP A 65 29.72 2.87 15.59
C ASP A 65 30.46 4.10 15.03
N ASN A 66 29.79 4.97 14.27
CA ASN A 66 30.41 6.05 13.50
C ASN A 66 30.01 7.47 13.98
N GLY A 67 28.99 7.56 14.84
CA GLY A 67 28.46 8.83 15.33
C GLY A 67 27.41 9.47 14.41
N LEU A 68 26.68 10.43 14.99
CA LEU A 68 25.53 11.08 14.30
C LEU A 68 25.97 11.95 13.11
N ASP A 69 27.16 12.58 13.18
CA ASP A 69 27.65 13.41 12.08
C ASP A 69 27.98 12.56 10.83
N ALA A 70 28.54 11.39 11.00
CA ALA A 70 28.77 10.44 9.91
C ALA A 70 27.44 9.94 9.33
N TYR A 71 26.43 9.67 10.18
CA TYR A 71 25.10 9.23 9.73
C TYR A 71 24.42 10.26 8.82
N TRP A 72 24.56 11.56 9.07
CA TRP A 72 23.95 12.58 8.21
C TRP A 72 24.59 12.66 6.81
N ARG A 73 25.78 12.09 6.64
CA ARG A 73 26.52 12.06 5.38
C ARG A 73 26.66 10.64 4.81
N TRP A 74 25.95 9.69 5.41
CA TRP A 74 26.07 8.28 5.02
C TRP A 74 25.42 8.05 3.66
N HIS A 75 26.28 7.69 2.69
CA HIS A 75 25.91 7.07 1.43
C HIS A 75 26.11 5.57 1.58
N ASP A 76 25.05 4.78 1.34
CA ASP A 76 25.05 3.33 1.53
C ASP A 76 25.26 2.64 0.17
N ASP A 77 26.49 2.24 -0.09
CA ASP A 77 26.90 1.58 -1.35
C ASP A 77 26.45 0.11 -1.42
N MET A 78 26.00 -0.48 -0.31
CA MET A 78 25.48 -1.86 -0.29
C MET A 78 24.04 -1.98 -0.78
N SER A 79 23.32 -0.89 -0.95
CA SER A 79 21.92 -0.83 -1.40
C SER A 79 21.83 -0.13 -2.75
N TRP A 80 20.95 -0.62 -3.65
CA TRP A 80 20.67 0.04 -4.94
C TRP A 80 21.91 0.14 -5.86
N TYR A 81 22.64 -0.96 -5.98
CA TYR A 81 23.81 -1.04 -6.85
C TYR A 81 23.51 -0.66 -8.31
N PRO A 82 24.39 0.11 -9.01
CA PRO A 82 25.66 0.66 -8.52
C PRO A 82 25.54 2.05 -7.87
N GLU A 83 24.36 2.71 -7.92
CA GLU A 83 24.21 4.12 -7.54
C GLU A 83 24.29 4.35 -6.01
N GLY A 84 24.00 3.34 -5.19
CA GLY A 84 23.92 3.50 -3.76
C GLY A 84 22.70 4.28 -3.27
N ARG A 85 22.69 4.67 -1.99
CA ARG A 85 21.57 5.33 -1.35
C ARG A 85 21.99 6.36 -0.31
N ASP A 86 21.54 7.60 -0.43
CA ASP A 86 21.71 8.62 0.61
C ASP A 86 20.70 8.41 1.74
N ILE A 87 21.17 7.89 2.87
CA ILE A 87 20.32 7.47 3.97
C ILE A 87 19.57 8.64 4.60
N ALA A 88 20.26 9.76 4.88
CA ALA A 88 19.64 10.94 5.51
C ALA A 88 18.49 11.53 4.66
N ALA A 89 18.62 11.51 3.33
CA ALA A 89 17.62 12.06 2.41
C ALA A 89 16.44 11.11 2.18
N THR A 90 16.65 9.80 2.28
CA THR A 90 15.67 8.78 1.90
C THR A 90 14.99 8.09 3.07
N SER A 91 15.54 8.17 4.29
CA SER A 91 15.05 7.47 5.48
C SER A 91 14.46 8.41 6.53
N GLN A 92 13.64 7.85 7.40
CA GLN A 92 13.06 8.56 8.54
C GLN A 92 13.97 8.37 9.77
N SER A 93 14.89 9.31 9.98
CA SER A 93 15.97 9.23 10.95
C SER A 93 15.52 9.29 12.42
N GLY A 94 14.27 9.69 12.69
CA GLY A 94 13.78 9.85 14.07
C GLY A 94 13.81 8.55 14.88
N LEU A 95 13.52 7.39 14.26
CA LEU A 95 13.65 6.09 14.92
C LEU A 95 15.11 5.77 15.23
N HIS A 96 15.98 5.86 14.23
CA HIS A 96 17.42 5.48 14.36
C HIS A 96 18.12 6.28 15.45
N VAL A 97 17.93 7.63 15.42
CA VAL A 97 18.52 8.53 16.41
C VAL A 97 17.96 8.28 17.81
N THR A 98 16.62 8.12 17.92
CA THR A 98 16.00 7.87 19.23
C THR A 98 16.43 6.53 19.81
N ALA A 99 16.47 5.48 19.00
CA ALA A 99 16.89 4.15 19.44
C ALA A 99 18.38 4.12 19.83
N ALA A 100 19.26 4.80 19.08
CA ALA A 100 20.68 4.90 19.42
C ALA A 100 20.88 5.61 20.79
N ILE A 101 20.17 6.74 21.00
CA ILE A 101 20.22 7.46 22.29
C ILE A 101 19.66 6.57 23.43
N MET A 102 18.53 5.91 23.21
CA MET A 102 17.92 5.04 24.22
C MET A 102 18.82 3.84 24.55
N TYR A 103 19.50 3.26 23.54
CA TYR A 103 20.44 2.18 23.76
C TYR A 103 21.65 2.63 24.59
N GLN A 104 22.21 3.81 24.33
CA GLN A 104 23.31 4.36 25.14
C GLN A 104 22.91 4.58 26.60
N ILE A 105 21.63 4.93 26.87
CA ILE A 105 21.15 5.21 28.24
C ILE A 105 20.69 3.91 28.94
N PHE A 106 19.99 3.03 28.25
CA PHE A 106 19.28 1.91 28.83
C PHE A 106 19.75 0.53 28.37
N GLY A 107 20.67 0.44 27.38
CA GLY A 107 21.13 -0.83 26.81
C GLY A 107 21.88 -1.73 27.80
N ALA A 108 22.49 -1.15 28.86
CA ALA A 108 23.08 -1.88 29.98
C ALA A 108 24.05 -3.02 29.58
N GLY A 109 24.68 -2.94 28.39
CA GLY A 109 25.60 -3.95 27.87
C GLY A 109 24.92 -5.14 27.16
N ALA A 110 23.59 -5.11 26.96
CA ALA A 110 22.91 -6.11 26.13
C ALA A 110 23.31 -5.95 24.64
N PRO A 111 23.28 -7.01 23.82
CA PRO A 111 23.47 -6.89 22.39
C PRO A 111 22.48 -5.90 21.79
N LEU A 112 22.91 -5.08 20.83
CA LEU A 112 22.03 -4.11 20.16
C LEU A 112 20.83 -4.80 19.48
N MET A 113 21.05 -5.98 18.91
CA MET A 113 20.01 -6.79 18.28
C MET A 113 18.87 -7.08 19.28
N ASP A 114 19.22 -7.55 20.48
CA ASP A 114 18.25 -7.89 21.54
C ASP A 114 17.45 -6.66 21.99
N PHE A 115 18.16 -5.52 22.12
CA PHE A 115 17.53 -4.24 22.46
C PHE A 115 16.51 -3.83 21.38
N THR A 116 16.87 -3.95 20.11
CA THR A 116 15.99 -3.55 19.00
C THR A 116 14.78 -4.50 18.84
N ILE A 117 14.96 -5.81 19.10
CA ILE A 117 13.85 -6.78 19.13
C ILE A 117 12.83 -6.42 20.22
N MET A 118 13.28 -6.01 21.41
CA MET A 118 12.42 -5.66 22.54
C MET A 118 11.86 -4.23 22.46
N PHE A 119 12.48 -3.34 21.71
CA PHE A 119 12.12 -1.92 21.63
C PHE A 119 10.63 -1.67 21.32
N PRO A 120 10.01 -2.28 20.28
CA PRO A 120 8.60 -2.08 19.97
C PRO A 120 7.67 -2.59 21.08
N VAL A 121 8.01 -3.67 21.77
CA VAL A 121 7.24 -4.20 22.90
C VAL A 121 7.17 -3.17 24.01
N VAL A 122 8.33 -2.59 24.37
CA VAL A 122 8.43 -1.58 25.44
C VAL A 122 7.68 -0.31 25.06
N ILE A 123 7.95 0.27 23.90
CA ILE A 123 7.31 1.52 23.42
C ILE A 123 5.81 1.33 23.25
N GLY A 124 5.38 0.22 22.62
CA GLY A 124 3.97 -0.10 22.42
C GLY A 124 3.20 -0.32 23.74
N SER A 125 3.86 -0.89 24.77
CA SER A 125 3.25 -1.06 26.08
C SER A 125 3.18 0.25 26.88
N LEU A 126 4.21 1.10 26.79
CA LEU A 126 4.19 2.45 27.38
C LEU A 126 3.10 3.34 26.76
N THR A 127 2.76 3.10 25.49
CA THR A 127 1.71 3.83 24.78
C THR A 127 0.33 3.65 25.46
N VAL A 128 0.08 2.55 26.14
CA VAL A 128 -1.14 2.33 26.95
C VAL A 128 -1.35 3.44 27.97
N ILE A 129 -0.27 3.92 28.62
CA ILE A 129 -0.32 5.02 29.60
C ILE A 129 -0.63 6.35 28.91
N VAL A 130 -0.07 6.57 27.74
CA VAL A 130 -0.31 7.80 26.93
C VAL A 130 -1.77 7.86 26.48
N VAL A 131 -2.33 6.73 26.01
CA VAL A 131 -3.74 6.61 25.60
C VAL A 131 -4.66 6.87 26.81
N PHE A 132 -4.34 6.33 27.99
CA PHE A 132 -5.07 6.67 29.19
C PHE A 132 -5.08 8.19 29.44
N ALA A 133 -3.91 8.84 29.36
CA ALA A 133 -3.79 10.27 29.61
C ALA A 133 -4.62 11.10 28.63
N LEU A 134 -4.55 10.80 27.33
CA LEU A 134 -5.30 11.42 26.26
C LEU A 134 -6.81 11.26 26.49
N VAL A 135 -7.28 10.01 26.62
CA VAL A 135 -8.71 9.73 26.70
C VAL A 135 -9.30 10.20 28.04
N ARG A 136 -8.50 10.22 29.12
CA ARG A 136 -8.90 10.86 30.37
C ARG A 136 -9.22 12.35 30.21
N VAL A 137 -8.47 13.06 29.38
CA VAL A 137 -8.75 14.49 29.09
C VAL A 137 -10.00 14.63 28.21
N LEU A 138 -10.27 13.68 27.31
CA LEU A 138 -11.42 13.71 26.40
C LEU A 138 -12.73 13.26 27.05
N GLY A 139 -12.72 12.13 27.78
CA GLY A 139 -13.93 11.45 28.27
C GLY A 139 -13.95 11.15 29.76
N GLY A 140 -12.90 11.52 30.51
CA GLY A 140 -12.79 11.26 31.95
C GLY A 140 -12.05 9.95 32.31
N THR A 141 -11.84 9.75 33.62
CA THR A 141 -10.97 8.64 34.10
C THR A 141 -11.46 7.25 33.68
N THR A 142 -12.78 6.99 33.75
CA THR A 142 -13.37 5.71 33.37
C THR A 142 -13.15 5.41 31.87
N ALA A 143 -13.35 6.42 31.01
CA ALA A 143 -13.07 6.30 29.59
C ALA A 143 -11.58 6.02 29.33
N GLY A 144 -10.67 6.73 30.02
CA GLY A 144 -9.24 6.48 29.94
C GLY A 144 -8.84 5.05 30.29
N LEU A 145 -9.43 4.47 31.32
CA LEU A 145 -9.16 3.08 31.74
C LEU A 145 -9.65 2.06 30.70
N PHE A 146 -10.85 2.26 30.15
CA PHE A 146 -11.31 1.41 29.03
C PHE A 146 -10.40 1.52 27.83
N ALA A 147 -10.01 2.75 27.46
CA ALA A 147 -9.14 2.97 26.32
C ALA A 147 -7.77 2.28 26.48
N SER A 148 -7.19 2.31 27.68
CA SER A 148 -5.93 1.63 27.96
C SER A 148 -6.04 0.10 27.80
N LEU A 149 -7.15 -0.49 28.24
CA LEU A 149 -7.43 -1.92 28.08
C LEU A 149 -7.65 -2.28 26.61
N PHE A 150 -8.50 -1.55 25.88
CA PHE A 150 -8.76 -1.80 24.46
C PHE A 150 -7.51 -1.66 23.63
N PHE A 151 -6.67 -0.66 23.89
CA PHE A 151 -5.39 -0.49 23.19
C PHE A 151 -4.44 -1.65 23.43
N ALA A 152 -4.46 -2.24 24.64
CA ALA A 152 -3.63 -3.41 24.96
C ALA A 152 -4.00 -4.67 24.17
N PHE A 153 -5.28 -4.80 23.77
CA PHE A 153 -5.81 -5.96 23.05
C PHE A 153 -5.99 -5.76 21.53
N SER A 154 -5.95 -4.52 21.01
CA SER A 154 -6.29 -4.22 19.62
C SER A 154 -5.32 -4.87 18.63
N PRO A 155 -5.78 -5.80 17.73
CA PRO A 155 -4.91 -6.50 16.79
C PRO A 155 -4.18 -5.55 15.84
N ALA A 156 -4.86 -4.61 15.21
CA ALA A 156 -4.28 -3.67 14.27
C ALA A 156 -3.15 -2.81 14.86
N ILE A 157 -3.16 -2.58 16.20
CA ILE A 157 -2.08 -1.89 16.91
C ILE A 157 -0.95 -2.85 17.29
N ILE A 158 -1.30 -4.07 17.72
CA ILE A 158 -0.30 -5.05 18.19
C ILE A 158 0.53 -5.54 17.00
N LEU A 159 -0.09 -5.84 15.87
CA LEU A 159 0.60 -6.28 14.64
C LEU A 159 1.64 -5.27 14.16
N ARG A 160 1.45 -3.98 14.46
CA ARG A 160 2.39 -2.89 14.14
C ARG A 160 3.28 -2.51 15.32
N GLY A 161 3.57 -3.43 16.23
CA GLY A 161 4.37 -3.16 17.42
C GLY A 161 4.59 -4.38 18.30
N ASN A 162 4.57 -5.59 17.72
CA ASN A 162 4.91 -6.83 18.37
C ASN A 162 6.44 -7.05 18.44
N LEU A 163 6.85 -8.16 19.02
CA LEU A 163 8.26 -8.54 19.17
C LEU A 163 8.98 -8.50 17.82
N GLY A 164 10.09 -7.81 17.79
CA GLY A 164 10.93 -7.66 16.61
C GLY A 164 10.42 -6.65 15.57
N TRP A 165 9.23 -6.06 15.73
CA TRP A 165 8.72 -5.01 14.83
C TRP A 165 9.45 -3.67 15.07
N PHE A 166 10.75 -3.65 14.88
CA PHE A 166 11.60 -2.48 15.05
C PHE A 166 11.46 -1.55 13.85
N LYS A 167 10.25 -0.99 13.67
CA LYS A 167 9.88 -0.04 12.61
C LYS A 167 9.43 1.28 13.22
N SER A 168 9.24 2.24 12.37
CA SER A 168 8.89 3.61 12.73
C SER A 168 7.49 3.80 13.34
N GLU A 169 6.54 2.86 13.11
CA GLU A 169 5.14 2.99 13.54
C GLU A 169 4.97 3.05 15.07
N PRO A 170 5.54 2.14 15.89
CA PRO A 170 5.35 2.18 17.34
C PRO A 170 5.82 3.48 17.96
N LEU A 171 7.01 3.94 17.58
CA LEU A 171 7.61 5.16 18.12
C LEU A 171 6.87 6.41 17.64
N GLY A 172 6.56 6.48 16.36
CA GLY A 172 5.80 7.57 15.77
C GLY A 172 4.42 7.72 16.43
N LEU A 173 3.70 6.62 16.62
CA LEU A 173 2.39 6.61 17.28
C LEU A 173 2.50 7.04 18.75
N PHE A 174 3.49 6.57 19.48
CA PHE A 174 3.78 6.97 20.85
C PHE A 174 3.94 8.50 20.98
N PHE A 175 4.81 9.09 20.17
CA PHE A 175 5.04 10.53 20.15
C PHE A 175 3.81 11.31 19.63
N GLY A 176 3.15 10.82 18.58
CA GLY A 176 1.95 11.45 18.02
C GLY A 176 0.82 11.55 19.05
N LEU A 177 0.60 10.50 19.85
CA LEU A 177 -0.40 10.48 20.92
C LEU A 177 -0.02 11.39 22.09
N ILE A 178 1.27 11.50 22.45
CA ILE A 178 1.75 12.47 23.45
C ILE A 178 1.50 13.89 22.94
N ALA A 179 1.80 14.18 21.68
CA ALA A 179 1.56 15.49 21.09
C ALA A 179 0.07 15.85 21.10
N ALA A 180 -0.81 14.92 20.72
CA ALA A 180 -2.27 15.10 20.78
C ALA A 180 -2.78 15.32 22.21
N TYR A 181 -2.25 14.58 23.19
CA TYR A 181 -2.55 14.80 24.61
C TYR A 181 -2.15 16.20 25.08
N LEU A 182 -0.92 16.61 24.80
CA LEU A 182 -0.39 17.92 25.19
C LEU A 182 -1.19 19.04 24.51
N PHE A 183 -1.48 18.90 23.21
CA PHE A 183 -2.31 19.83 22.45
C PHE A 183 -3.68 20.06 23.09
N ILE A 184 -4.50 18.99 23.27
CA ILE A 184 -5.84 19.16 23.81
C ILE A 184 -5.83 19.58 25.30
N SER A 185 -4.80 19.15 26.05
CA SER A 185 -4.59 19.60 27.42
C SER A 185 -4.25 21.10 27.49
N ALA A 186 -3.49 21.65 26.51
CA ALA A 186 -3.17 23.06 26.38
C ALA A 186 -4.42 23.89 26.05
N ILE A 187 -5.20 23.47 25.05
CA ILE A 187 -6.46 24.11 24.62
C ILE A 187 -7.46 24.28 25.79
N ARG A 188 -7.52 23.26 26.64
CA ARG A 188 -8.47 23.26 27.78
C ARG A 188 -7.99 24.01 29.03
N HIS A 189 -6.73 24.46 29.04
CA HIS A 189 -6.21 25.20 30.19
C HIS A 189 -6.81 26.61 30.26
N LYS A 190 -6.97 27.14 31.50
CA LYS A 190 -7.53 28.47 31.73
C LYS A 190 -6.48 29.59 31.81
N GLU A 191 -5.21 29.23 32.00
CA GLU A 191 -4.10 30.16 32.17
C GLU A 191 -3.01 29.93 31.12
N ILE A 192 -2.62 31.03 30.45
CA ILE A 192 -1.63 31.05 29.37
C ILE A 192 -0.29 30.49 29.85
N LYS A 193 0.16 30.81 31.07
CA LYS A 193 1.44 30.37 31.62
C LYS A 193 1.62 28.82 31.67
N TYR A 194 0.52 28.06 31.70
CA TYR A 194 0.53 26.60 31.67
C TYR A 194 0.13 26.02 30.29
N ALA A 195 -0.63 26.79 29.49
CA ALA A 195 -1.05 26.37 28.17
C ALA A 195 0.10 26.41 27.19
N ILE A 196 0.89 27.49 27.17
CA ILE A 196 1.97 27.68 26.18
C ILE A 196 3.08 26.64 26.33
N PRO A 197 3.64 26.31 27.50
CA PRO A 197 4.66 25.28 27.62
C PRO A 197 4.20 23.91 27.10
N LYS A 198 2.92 23.55 27.33
CA LYS A 198 2.34 22.32 26.77
C LYS A 198 2.22 22.37 25.25
N ALA A 199 1.85 23.53 24.69
CA ALA A 199 1.76 23.71 23.25
C ALA A 199 3.14 23.64 22.59
N VAL A 200 4.15 24.30 23.16
CA VAL A 200 5.55 24.24 22.69
C VAL A 200 6.06 22.80 22.70
N LEU A 201 5.95 22.12 23.85
CA LEU A 201 6.41 20.74 24.00
C LEU A 201 5.63 19.79 23.07
N GLY A 202 4.29 19.97 22.96
CA GLY A 202 3.48 19.19 22.05
C GLY A 202 3.86 19.37 20.59
N GLY A 203 4.19 20.61 20.17
CA GLY A 203 4.67 20.92 18.82
C GLY A 203 6.02 20.28 18.54
N LEU A 204 7.00 20.42 19.43
CA LEU A 204 8.32 19.77 19.30
C LEU A 204 8.20 18.25 19.18
N ILE A 205 7.34 17.63 20.01
CA ILE A 205 7.11 16.18 19.98
C ILE A 205 6.40 15.77 18.67
N LEU A 206 5.45 16.57 18.14
CA LEU A 206 4.82 16.26 16.85
C LEU A 206 5.83 16.32 15.70
N GLY A 207 6.76 17.29 15.72
CA GLY A 207 7.85 17.36 14.74
C GLY A 207 8.76 16.11 14.80
N LEU A 208 9.16 15.69 16.01
CA LEU A 208 9.92 14.45 16.22
C LEU A 208 9.14 13.21 15.79
N ALA A 209 7.83 13.16 16.05
CA ALA A 209 6.97 12.08 15.62
C ALA A 209 6.94 11.97 14.08
N ASN A 210 6.86 13.09 13.36
CA ASN A 210 6.93 13.13 11.90
C ASN A 210 8.32 12.72 11.36
N ALA A 211 9.40 13.03 12.08
CA ALA A 211 10.73 12.55 11.74
C ALA A 211 10.90 11.04 12.00
N SER A 212 10.09 10.48 12.89
CA SER A 212 10.09 9.04 13.19
C SER A 212 9.24 8.23 12.22
N TRP A 213 8.08 8.73 11.81
CA TRP A 213 7.16 8.03 10.88
C TRP A 213 6.34 9.01 10.04
N GLY A 214 6.42 8.89 8.70
CA GLY A 214 5.66 9.75 7.78
C GLY A 214 4.15 9.67 7.94
N GLY A 215 3.61 8.53 8.37
CA GLY A 215 2.18 8.35 8.64
C GLY A 215 1.64 9.27 9.76
N ILE A 216 2.51 9.79 10.62
CA ILE A 216 2.12 10.70 11.72
C ILE A 216 1.58 12.05 11.23
N GLN A 217 1.82 12.40 9.98
CA GLN A 217 1.15 13.54 9.33
C GLN A 217 -0.38 13.46 9.46
N TYR A 218 -0.94 12.24 9.64
CA TYR A 218 -2.34 12.06 10.01
C TYR A 218 -2.79 12.96 11.16
N PHE A 219 -2.00 13.13 12.24
CA PHE A 219 -2.39 13.95 13.39
C PHE A 219 -2.53 15.43 13.05
N SER A 220 -1.90 15.92 12.00
CA SER A 220 -2.07 17.29 11.50
C SER A 220 -3.48 17.52 10.98
N ILE A 221 -4.15 16.51 10.41
CA ILE A 221 -5.51 16.60 9.84
C ILE A 221 -6.56 16.92 10.93
N PRO A 222 -6.72 16.09 11.99
CA PRO A 222 -7.70 16.38 13.04
C PRO A 222 -7.40 17.68 13.78
N ILE A 223 -6.12 18.08 13.95
CA ILE A 223 -5.74 19.35 14.57
C ILE A 223 -6.17 20.53 13.69
N ALA A 224 -5.88 20.48 12.39
CA ALA A 224 -6.28 21.51 11.42
C ALA A 224 -7.81 21.64 11.33
N LEU A 225 -8.54 20.52 11.22
CA LEU A 225 -10.01 20.51 11.22
C LEU A 225 -10.59 21.03 12.54
N PHE A 226 -9.94 20.74 13.66
CA PHE A 226 -10.35 21.27 14.94
C PHE A 226 -10.19 22.79 15.03
N PHE A 227 -9.12 23.37 14.47
CA PHE A 227 -8.96 24.83 14.37
C PHE A 227 -10.05 25.48 13.52
N LEU A 228 -10.50 24.85 12.45
CA LEU A 228 -11.60 25.34 11.63
C LEU A 228 -12.94 25.26 12.37
N ALA A 229 -13.18 24.20 13.12
CA ALA A 229 -14.44 23.98 13.82
C ALA A 229 -14.57 24.84 15.11
N LEU A 230 -13.46 25.03 15.83
CA LEU A 230 -13.45 25.62 17.17
C LEU A 230 -14.17 26.98 17.31
N PRO A 231 -14.06 27.93 16.36
CA PRO A 231 -14.74 29.23 16.45
C PRO A 231 -16.27 29.16 16.50
N PHE A 232 -16.87 28.05 15.99
CA PHE A 232 -18.33 27.91 15.91
C PHE A 232 -18.99 27.49 17.24
N PHE A 233 -18.22 26.87 18.15
CA PHE A 233 -18.78 26.41 19.44
C PHE A 233 -18.07 26.98 20.67
N ARG A 234 -16.92 27.62 20.53
CA ARG A 234 -16.20 28.31 21.62
C ARG A 234 -16.17 29.82 21.37
N ARG A 235 -16.56 30.60 22.38
CA ARG A 235 -16.63 32.09 22.25
C ARG A 235 -15.28 32.74 22.47
N ASP A 236 -14.60 32.39 23.56
CA ASP A 236 -13.25 32.90 23.85
C ASP A 236 -12.18 32.07 23.18
N LEU A 237 -11.56 32.62 22.13
CA LEU A 237 -10.52 32.01 21.34
C LEU A 237 -9.11 32.48 21.74
N THR A 238 -8.97 33.30 22.78
CA THR A 238 -7.69 33.94 23.15
C THR A 238 -6.63 32.90 23.47
N ILE A 239 -6.88 31.97 24.40
CA ILE A 239 -5.92 30.90 24.73
C ILE A 239 -5.74 29.91 23.57
N PRO A 240 -6.81 29.40 22.91
CA PRO A 240 -6.66 28.57 21.73
C PRO A 240 -5.81 29.16 20.61
N MET A 241 -5.95 30.48 20.36
CA MET A 241 -5.13 31.18 19.35
C MET A 241 -3.64 31.13 19.70
N TYR A 242 -3.25 31.46 20.92
CA TYR A 242 -1.85 31.37 21.33
C TYR A 242 -1.32 29.93 21.33
N VAL A 243 -2.14 28.98 21.75
CA VAL A 243 -1.80 27.52 21.69
C VAL A 243 -1.58 27.10 20.24
N ALA A 244 -2.47 27.49 19.31
CA ALA A 244 -2.34 27.14 17.90
C ALA A 244 -1.06 27.70 17.29
N ILE A 245 -0.76 28.99 17.54
CA ILE A 245 0.47 29.62 17.05
C ILE A 245 1.70 28.88 17.59
N ALA A 246 1.80 28.71 18.93
CA ALA A 246 2.96 28.08 19.55
C ALA A 246 3.11 26.62 19.07
N PHE A 247 2.03 25.84 19.05
CA PHE A 247 2.05 24.45 18.63
C PHE A 247 2.50 24.31 17.17
N THR A 248 1.91 25.10 16.26
CA THR A 248 2.26 25.06 14.82
C THR A 248 3.71 25.47 14.58
N VAL A 249 4.15 26.61 15.15
CA VAL A 249 5.54 27.09 14.96
C VAL A 249 6.55 26.06 15.44
N PHE A 250 6.38 25.48 16.63
CA PHE A 250 7.33 24.52 17.17
C PHE A 250 7.24 23.15 16.49
N THR A 251 6.11 22.77 15.90
CA THR A 251 6.00 21.59 15.02
C THR A 251 6.86 21.79 13.76
N LEU A 252 6.74 22.96 13.11
CA LEU A 252 7.51 23.27 11.91
C LEU A 252 9.01 23.34 12.20
N VAL A 253 9.40 24.03 13.27
CA VAL A 253 10.81 24.14 13.68
C VAL A 253 11.43 22.76 13.93
N ALA A 254 10.71 21.88 14.66
CA ALA A 254 11.20 20.53 14.92
C ALA A 254 11.27 19.66 13.66
N ALA A 255 10.27 19.78 12.75
CA ALA A 255 10.25 19.03 11.50
C ALA A 255 11.42 19.42 10.57
N VAL A 256 11.76 20.72 10.48
CA VAL A 256 12.89 21.22 9.68
C VAL A 256 14.24 20.80 10.28
N GLY A 257 14.30 20.52 11.57
CA GLY A 257 15.53 20.05 12.25
C GLY A 257 16.02 18.67 11.79
N PHE A 258 15.25 17.94 11.00
CA PHE A 258 15.61 16.64 10.42
C PHE A 258 15.67 16.75 8.89
N PRO A 259 16.59 16.05 8.19
CA PRO A 259 16.62 16.03 6.73
C PRO A 259 15.29 15.58 6.11
N ARG A 260 14.64 14.59 6.74
CA ARG A 260 13.29 14.13 6.43
C ARG A 260 12.46 14.07 7.71
N PRO A 261 11.31 14.76 7.80
CA PRO A 261 10.53 15.38 6.72
C PRO A 261 11.07 16.74 6.19
N GLY A 262 11.93 17.46 6.92
CA GLY A 262 12.59 18.67 6.46
C GLY A 262 11.65 19.78 5.96
N MET A 263 12.15 20.55 5.00
CA MET A 263 11.35 21.62 4.36
C MET A 263 10.13 21.09 3.61
N SER A 264 10.17 19.85 3.12
CA SER A 264 9.03 19.24 2.41
C SER A 264 7.77 19.11 3.28
N PHE A 265 7.91 19.01 4.60
CA PHE A 265 6.78 19.08 5.52
C PHE A 265 6.17 20.50 5.57
N VAL A 266 6.99 21.53 5.57
CA VAL A 266 6.55 22.94 5.68
C VAL A 266 5.82 23.37 4.42
N THR A 267 6.39 23.03 3.26
CA THR A 267 5.83 23.36 1.93
C THR A 267 4.77 22.37 1.47
N GLY A 268 4.70 21.20 2.07
CA GLY A 268 3.70 20.17 1.77
C GLY A 268 2.33 20.43 2.41
N LEU A 269 1.34 19.63 1.99
CA LEU A 269 -0.05 19.74 2.43
C LEU A 269 -0.23 19.80 3.96
N PRO A 270 0.45 18.98 4.80
CA PRO A 270 0.26 19.01 6.25
C PRO A 270 0.73 20.31 6.89
N GLY A 271 1.88 20.82 6.53
CA GLY A 271 2.43 22.07 7.06
C GLY A 271 1.56 23.27 6.70
N ILE A 272 1.15 23.34 5.43
CA ILE A 272 0.28 24.42 4.95
C ILE A 272 -1.11 24.35 5.57
N ALA A 273 -1.68 23.17 5.72
CA ALA A 273 -2.94 23.02 6.42
C ALA A 273 -2.84 23.52 7.86
N MET A 274 -1.75 23.20 8.57
CA MET A 274 -1.52 23.68 9.94
C MET A 274 -1.33 25.20 9.99
N VAL A 275 -0.51 25.77 9.13
CA VAL A 275 -0.28 27.23 9.06
C VAL A 275 -1.57 27.95 8.67
N GLY A 276 -2.22 27.54 7.58
CA GLY A 276 -3.44 28.15 7.08
C GLY A 276 -4.56 28.13 8.10
N THR A 277 -4.81 26.98 8.75
CA THR A 277 -5.86 26.87 9.77
C THR A 277 -5.52 27.62 11.06
N THR A 278 -4.25 27.76 11.39
CA THR A 278 -3.78 28.64 12.48
C THR A 278 -4.08 30.10 12.14
N VAL A 279 -3.75 30.56 10.93
CA VAL A 279 -4.08 31.91 10.45
C VAL A 279 -5.58 32.14 10.44
N TYR A 280 -6.36 31.16 9.97
CA TYR A 280 -7.82 31.19 10.04
C TYR A 280 -8.31 31.37 11.49
N LEU A 281 -7.79 30.61 12.46
CA LEU A 281 -8.19 30.70 13.85
C LEU A 281 -7.85 32.08 14.46
N VAL A 282 -6.70 32.65 14.12
CA VAL A 282 -6.30 34.01 14.48
C VAL A 282 -7.30 35.01 13.91
N ALA A 283 -7.59 34.95 12.62
CA ALA A 283 -8.58 35.83 11.99
C ALA A 283 -9.97 35.66 12.59
N ALA A 284 -10.41 34.45 12.90
CA ALA A 284 -11.69 34.14 13.52
C ALA A 284 -11.83 34.75 14.92
N ASN A 285 -10.73 34.85 15.68
CA ASN A 285 -10.75 35.54 17.00
C ASN A 285 -11.09 37.03 16.88
N PHE A 286 -10.68 37.72 15.81
CA PHE A 286 -10.99 39.12 15.54
C PHE A 286 -12.37 39.26 14.86
N VAL A 287 -12.60 38.56 13.76
CA VAL A 287 -13.84 38.65 12.96
C VAL A 287 -15.06 38.21 13.77
N GLY A 288 -14.93 37.20 14.64
CA GLY A 288 -16.00 36.74 15.52
C GLY A 288 -16.48 37.78 16.56
N ARG A 289 -15.71 38.86 16.78
CA ARG A 289 -16.10 39.99 17.68
C ARG A 289 -16.82 41.13 16.96
N LEU A 290 -16.82 41.14 15.61
CA LEU A 290 -17.44 42.18 14.81
C LEU A 290 -18.96 41.97 14.71
N GLY A 291 -19.72 43.04 14.92
CA GLY A 291 -21.16 43.08 14.68
C GLY A 291 -22.04 42.36 15.70
N GLY A 292 -21.53 42.00 16.88
CA GLY A 292 -22.28 41.36 17.96
C GLY A 292 -22.68 39.92 17.72
N GLU A 293 -23.44 39.31 18.67
CA GLU A 293 -23.71 37.86 18.68
C GLU A 293 -24.46 37.36 17.44
N LYS A 294 -25.46 38.09 16.93
CA LYS A 294 -26.26 37.68 15.77
C LYS A 294 -25.45 37.64 14.47
N ALA A 295 -24.42 38.49 14.35
CA ALA A 295 -23.55 38.54 13.17
C ALA A 295 -22.39 37.52 13.23
N ARG A 296 -22.05 37.04 14.41
CA ARG A 296 -20.89 36.19 14.64
C ARG A 296 -20.86 34.94 13.75
N THR A 297 -21.90 34.10 13.80
CA THR A 297 -21.95 32.86 13.00
C THR A 297 -21.87 33.19 11.52
N ARG A 298 -22.59 34.19 11.05
CA ARG A 298 -22.52 34.65 9.66
C ARG A 298 -21.11 35.08 9.26
N ASN A 299 -20.48 35.93 10.07
CA ASN A 299 -19.12 36.42 9.80
C ASN A 299 -18.08 35.29 9.79
N LEU A 300 -18.19 34.36 10.74
CA LEU A 300 -17.32 33.16 10.77
C LEU A 300 -17.56 32.23 9.56
N SER A 301 -18.82 32.08 9.11
CA SER A 301 -19.12 31.30 7.90
C SER A 301 -18.54 31.95 6.64
N PHE A 302 -18.65 33.29 6.48
CA PHE A 302 -18.02 34.00 5.39
C PHE A 302 -16.49 33.86 5.40
N LEU A 303 -15.88 33.97 6.60
CA LEU A 303 -14.44 33.79 6.75
C LEU A 303 -14.03 32.36 6.34
N LEU A 304 -14.78 31.33 6.75
CA LEU A 304 -14.53 29.94 6.38
C LEU A 304 -14.66 29.73 4.86
N ILE A 305 -15.72 30.26 4.24
CA ILE A 305 -15.92 30.17 2.79
C ILE A 305 -14.76 30.87 2.06
N ALA A 306 -14.37 32.07 2.48
CA ALA A 306 -13.25 32.79 1.89
C ALA A 306 -11.92 32.02 2.05
N PHE A 307 -11.69 31.41 3.20
CA PHE A 307 -10.51 30.58 3.45
C PHE A 307 -10.46 29.35 2.54
N VAL A 308 -11.57 28.62 2.42
CA VAL A 308 -11.68 27.44 1.54
C VAL A 308 -11.52 27.87 0.07
N ALA A 309 -12.18 28.93 -0.35
CA ALA A 309 -12.05 29.46 -1.71
C ALA A 309 -10.61 29.88 -2.05
N ALA A 310 -9.90 30.51 -1.08
CA ALA A 310 -8.49 30.86 -1.25
C ALA A 310 -7.61 29.59 -1.40
N GLY A 311 -7.88 28.53 -0.60
CA GLY A 311 -7.17 27.26 -0.72
C GLY A 311 -7.38 26.59 -2.09
N ILE A 312 -8.63 26.51 -2.56
CA ILE A 312 -8.97 25.98 -3.89
C ILE A 312 -8.33 26.85 -4.98
N GLY A 313 -8.36 28.18 -4.84
CA GLY A 313 -7.74 29.09 -5.79
C GLY A 313 -6.21 28.92 -5.90
N MET A 314 -5.52 28.67 -4.80
CA MET A 314 -4.08 28.38 -4.80
C MET A 314 -3.75 27.07 -5.55
N ILE A 315 -4.56 26.03 -5.33
CA ILE A 315 -4.42 24.75 -6.04
C ILE A 315 -4.68 24.94 -7.54
N ALA A 316 -5.76 25.62 -7.91
CA ALA A 316 -6.13 25.90 -9.30
C ALA A 316 -5.12 26.80 -10.04
N ALA A 317 -4.43 27.69 -9.32
CA ALA A 317 -3.39 28.56 -9.87
C ALA A 317 -2.02 27.84 -10.04
N GLY A 318 -1.92 26.55 -9.73
CA GLY A 318 -0.65 25.80 -9.78
C GLY A 318 0.40 26.32 -8.80
N ALA A 319 -0.02 27.07 -7.75
CA ALA A 319 0.89 27.52 -6.69
C ALA A 319 1.41 26.35 -5.82
N TYR A 320 0.99 25.17 -6.16
CA TYR A 320 1.31 23.90 -5.51
C TYR A 320 1.64 22.84 -6.53
N ASP A 321 2.76 22.14 -6.33
CA ASP A 321 2.99 20.85 -6.96
C ASP A 321 1.85 19.92 -6.56
N ALA A 322 1.35 19.13 -7.51
CA ALA A 322 0.30 18.15 -7.23
C ALA A 322 0.74 17.26 -6.05
N PRO A 323 -0.10 17.09 -5.02
CA PRO A 323 0.25 16.22 -3.89
C PRO A 323 0.62 14.83 -4.42
N SER A 324 1.62 14.19 -3.80
CA SER A 324 1.96 12.83 -4.19
C SER A 324 0.70 11.93 -4.14
N PHE A 325 0.66 10.92 -5.01
CA PHE A 325 -0.42 9.93 -5.10
C PHE A 325 -0.92 9.44 -3.72
N ARG A 326 -0.01 9.19 -2.76
CA ARG A 326 -0.36 8.75 -1.40
C ARG A 326 -1.24 9.75 -0.65
N TYR A 327 -1.08 11.05 -0.87
CA TYR A 327 -1.92 12.09 -0.25
C TYR A 327 -3.25 12.26 -0.99
N LEU A 328 -3.25 12.13 -2.33
CA LEU A 328 -4.49 12.18 -3.10
C LEU A 328 -5.42 11.02 -2.72
N ASN A 329 -4.88 9.81 -2.53
CA ASN A 329 -5.64 8.67 -2.05
C ASN A 329 -6.16 8.87 -0.61
N ALA A 330 -5.38 9.49 0.28
CA ALA A 330 -5.86 9.80 1.63
C ALA A 330 -7.01 10.81 1.63
N VAL A 331 -7.08 11.70 0.62
CA VAL A 331 -8.20 12.65 0.43
C VAL A 331 -9.39 12.00 -0.28
N ASN A 332 -9.13 11.11 -1.23
CA ASN A 332 -10.15 10.33 -1.92
C ASN A 332 -9.76 8.84 -1.97
N PRO A 333 -10.18 8.02 -1.00
CA PRO A 333 -9.85 6.61 -0.94
C PRO A 333 -10.43 5.76 -2.08
N PHE A 334 -11.29 6.34 -2.92
CA PHE A 334 -11.86 5.67 -4.11
C PHE A 334 -10.98 5.81 -5.36
N ILE A 335 -9.89 6.60 -5.31
CA ILE A 335 -8.92 6.66 -6.40
C ILE A 335 -7.98 5.47 -6.21
N GLY A 336 -8.10 4.42 -7.04
CA GLY A 336 -7.15 3.31 -7.10
C GLY A 336 -5.75 3.80 -7.54
N SER A 337 -4.72 3.02 -7.26
CA SER A 337 -3.40 3.21 -7.87
C SER A 337 -3.41 2.48 -9.22
N GLU A 338 -2.91 3.11 -10.27
CA GLU A 338 -2.63 2.42 -11.54
C GLU A 338 -1.18 1.90 -11.60
N ASN A 339 -0.40 2.10 -10.53
CA ASN A 339 1.00 1.68 -10.47
C ASN A 339 1.14 0.29 -9.85
N ALA A 340 1.50 -0.70 -10.67
CA ALA A 340 1.67 -2.10 -10.28
C ALA A 340 2.63 -2.29 -9.10
N LEU A 341 3.70 -1.49 -9.00
CA LEU A 341 4.63 -1.54 -7.87
C LEU A 341 3.98 -1.11 -6.56
N VAL A 342 3.13 -0.07 -6.58
CA VAL A 342 2.41 0.39 -5.38
C VAL A 342 1.37 -0.64 -4.94
N GLU A 343 0.70 -1.28 -5.89
CA GLU A 343 -0.32 -2.31 -5.62
C GLU A 343 0.29 -3.64 -5.16
N SER A 344 1.54 -3.94 -5.56
CA SER A 344 2.25 -5.16 -5.14
C SER A 344 2.55 -5.20 -3.64
N VAL A 345 2.54 -4.06 -2.96
CA VAL A 345 2.79 -3.98 -1.51
C VAL A 345 1.53 -4.36 -0.74
N ALA A 346 1.53 -5.50 -0.07
CA ALA A 346 0.38 -6.03 0.66
C ALA A 346 -0.23 -5.04 1.68
N GLU A 347 0.57 -4.18 2.28
CA GLU A 347 0.15 -3.13 3.21
C GLU A 347 -0.69 -2.02 2.55
N HIS A 348 -0.64 -1.90 1.22
CA HIS A 348 -1.39 -0.91 0.43
C HIS A 348 -2.76 -1.42 -0.03
N LEU A 349 -3.14 -2.65 0.30
CA LEU A 349 -4.49 -3.15 0.03
C LEU A 349 -5.54 -2.31 0.76
N THR A 350 -6.65 -2.03 0.08
CA THR A 350 -7.78 -1.31 0.67
C THR A 350 -8.50 -2.20 1.68
N PRO A 351 -8.64 -1.79 2.95
CA PRO A 351 -9.34 -2.59 3.95
C PRO A 351 -10.82 -2.74 3.62
N THR A 352 -11.34 -3.92 3.86
CA THR A 352 -12.75 -4.25 3.69
C THR A 352 -13.54 -4.04 4.99
N ILE A 353 -14.87 -4.07 4.91
CA ILE A 353 -15.72 -4.04 6.11
C ILE A 353 -15.47 -5.24 7.03
N VAL A 354 -15.01 -6.36 6.45
CA VAL A 354 -14.65 -7.57 7.21
C VAL A 354 -13.42 -7.31 8.08
N ASP A 355 -12.41 -6.62 7.55
CA ASP A 355 -11.20 -6.26 8.31
C ASP A 355 -11.55 -5.37 9.51
N TYR A 356 -12.42 -4.35 9.30
CA TYR A 356 -12.91 -3.53 10.40
C TYR A 356 -13.69 -4.34 11.45
N PHE A 357 -14.50 -5.31 11.00
CA PHE A 357 -15.24 -6.14 11.94
C PHE A 357 -14.34 -7.10 12.73
N LEU A 358 -13.34 -7.70 12.10
CA LEU A 358 -12.37 -8.58 12.74
C LEU A 358 -11.52 -7.81 13.77
N ASP A 359 -11.05 -6.61 13.41
CA ASP A 359 -10.19 -5.81 14.27
C ASP A 359 -10.92 -5.15 15.44
N PHE A 360 -12.17 -4.71 15.22
CA PHE A 360 -12.87 -3.86 16.19
C PHE A 360 -14.12 -4.48 16.79
N SER A 361 -14.76 -5.43 16.12
CA SER A 361 -15.91 -6.19 16.63
C SER A 361 -16.94 -5.27 17.33
N LEU A 362 -17.27 -5.56 18.58
CA LEU A 362 -18.24 -4.79 19.38
C LEU A 362 -17.82 -3.36 19.70
N LEU A 363 -16.54 -3.01 19.56
CA LEU A 363 -16.08 -1.62 19.77
C LEU A 363 -16.76 -0.66 18.80
N LEU A 364 -17.14 -1.11 17.59
CA LEU A 364 -17.86 -0.30 16.60
C LEU A 364 -19.21 0.20 17.15
N MET A 365 -19.94 -0.67 17.85
CA MET A 365 -21.23 -0.28 18.45
C MET A 365 -21.05 0.78 19.56
N PHE A 366 -20.06 0.59 20.45
CA PHE A 366 -19.76 1.56 21.49
C PHE A 366 -19.20 2.87 20.93
N ALA A 367 -18.44 2.82 19.82
CA ALA A 367 -17.98 4.01 19.10
C ALA A 367 -19.16 4.80 18.52
N GLY A 368 -20.18 4.14 17.97
CA GLY A 368 -21.42 4.78 17.52
C GLY A 368 -22.10 5.55 18.64
N LEU A 369 -22.21 4.98 19.84
CA LEU A 369 -22.69 5.67 21.03
C LEU A 369 -21.79 6.87 21.41
N GLY A 370 -20.47 6.69 21.34
CA GLY A 370 -19.51 7.77 21.59
C GLY A 370 -19.66 8.95 20.63
N ILE A 371 -19.89 8.69 19.34
CA ILE A 371 -20.20 9.70 18.32
C ILE A 371 -21.44 10.48 18.74
N TRP A 372 -22.54 9.77 19.03
CA TRP A 372 -23.79 10.40 19.43
C TRP A 372 -23.64 11.31 20.66
N LEU A 373 -22.92 10.83 21.70
CA LEU A 373 -22.63 11.58 22.90
C LEU A 373 -21.76 12.83 22.62
N ALA A 374 -20.80 12.72 21.71
CA ALA A 374 -19.94 13.84 21.33
C ALA A 374 -20.74 14.96 20.65
N PHE A 375 -21.70 14.62 19.77
CA PHE A 375 -22.62 15.57 19.16
C PHE A 375 -23.52 16.28 20.20
N GLN A 376 -23.93 15.58 21.22
CA GLN A 376 -24.75 16.18 22.28
C GLN A 376 -23.96 17.15 23.19
N LYS A 377 -22.72 16.77 23.58
CA LYS A 377 -21.94 17.53 24.58
C LYS A 377 -21.32 18.82 24.04
N ARG A 378 -21.01 18.91 22.77
CA ARG A 378 -20.44 20.06 22.03
C ARG A 378 -19.31 20.80 22.80
N SER A 379 -18.50 20.07 23.56
CA SER A 379 -17.31 20.60 24.25
C SER A 379 -16.05 20.43 23.39
N ASP A 380 -15.00 21.24 23.69
CA ASP A 380 -13.69 21.14 23.01
C ASP A 380 -13.19 19.68 22.91
N ALA A 381 -13.28 18.94 24.02
CA ALA A 381 -12.88 17.54 24.09
C ALA A 381 -13.75 16.60 23.24
N ALA A 382 -15.08 16.84 23.28
CA ALA A 382 -16.01 15.99 22.51
C ALA A 382 -15.85 16.21 21.00
N VAL A 383 -15.69 17.47 20.56
CA VAL A 383 -15.48 17.80 19.15
C VAL A 383 -14.14 17.27 18.66
N PHE A 384 -13.07 17.41 19.45
CA PHE A 384 -11.76 16.86 19.08
C PHE A 384 -11.79 15.32 19.01
N ALA A 385 -12.44 14.64 19.97
CA ALA A 385 -12.61 13.19 19.95
C ALA A 385 -13.39 12.71 18.71
N LEU A 386 -14.45 13.46 18.33
CA LEU A 386 -15.25 13.18 17.14
C LEU A 386 -14.43 13.32 15.87
N ILE A 387 -13.71 14.44 15.71
CA ILE A 387 -12.86 14.71 14.54
C ILE A 387 -11.76 13.64 14.46
N LEU A 388 -11.06 13.35 15.56
CA LEU A 388 -10.02 12.32 15.61
C LEU A 388 -10.56 10.94 15.20
N GLY A 389 -11.76 10.58 15.67
CA GLY A 389 -12.40 9.31 15.37
C GLY A 389 -12.80 9.19 13.90
N ILE A 390 -13.51 10.17 13.37
CA ILE A 390 -14.00 10.15 11.99
C ILE A 390 -12.83 10.19 11.00
N THR A 391 -11.84 11.06 11.23
CA THR A 391 -10.67 11.16 10.33
C THR A 391 -9.81 9.89 10.38
N GLY A 392 -9.71 9.20 11.52
CA GLY A 392 -8.99 7.95 11.65
C GLY A 392 -9.60 6.84 10.79
N VAL A 393 -10.93 6.70 10.85
CA VAL A 393 -11.66 5.73 10.01
C VAL A 393 -11.56 6.11 8.53
N TYR A 394 -11.73 7.39 8.20
CA TYR A 394 -11.68 7.87 6.81
C TYR A 394 -10.32 7.62 6.15
N VAL A 395 -9.22 8.01 6.83
CA VAL A 395 -7.86 7.84 6.30
C VAL A 395 -7.49 6.36 6.20
N SER A 396 -7.94 5.53 7.14
CA SER A 396 -7.66 4.09 7.10
C SER A 396 -8.38 3.33 5.98
N ALA A 397 -9.44 3.90 5.39
CA ALA A 397 -10.11 3.30 4.24
C ALA A 397 -9.25 3.26 2.97
N THR A 398 -8.10 3.92 2.96
CA THR A 398 -7.17 3.93 1.82
C THR A 398 -6.24 2.72 1.82
N PHE A 399 -5.56 2.45 2.94
CA PHE A 399 -4.54 1.39 3.06
C PHE A 399 -4.67 0.64 4.37
N ALA A 400 -4.52 -0.69 4.34
CA ALA A 400 -4.60 -1.56 5.51
C ALA A 400 -3.59 -1.15 6.61
N ARG A 401 -2.39 -0.68 6.26
CA ARG A 401 -1.41 -0.17 7.21
C ARG A 401 -1.91 1.02 8.06
N LEU A 402 -2.93 1.75 7.61
CA LEU A 402 -3.49 2.91 8.30
C LEU A 402 -4.62 2.55 9.27
N LEU A 403 -5.01 1.28 9.39
CA LEU A 403 -5.98 0.79 10.38
C LEU A 403 -5.56 1.12 11.82
N VAL A 404 -4.28 1.35 12.06
CA VAL A 404 -3.76 1.85 13.34
C VAL A 404 -4.40 3.19 13.76
N PHE A 405 -4.71 4.08 12.82
CA PHE A 405 -5.38 5.36 13.09
C PHE A 405 -6.89 5.18 13.32
N ALA A 406 -7.53 4.26 12.59
CA ALA A 406 -8.90 3.84 12.90
C ALA A 406 -8.98 3.29 14.31
N SER A 407 -8.01 2.46 14.71
CA SER A 407 -7.93 1.89 16.07
C SER A 407 -7.94 2.98 17.14
N VAL A 408 -7.07 3.99 17.01
CA VAL A 408 -7.03 5.12 17.93
C VAL A 408 -8.40 5.82 18.02
N GLY A 409 -8.98 6.13 16.86
CA GLY A 409 -10.26 6.82 16.76
C GLY A 409 -11.42 6.02 17.37
N ILE A 410 -11.56 4.75 16.99
CA ILE A 410 -12.62 3.85 17.48
C ILE A 410 -12.47 3.60 18.98
N ILE A 411 -11.25 3.34 19.47
CA ILE A 411 -10.97 3.13 20.90
C ILE A 411 -11.36 4.38 21.71
N VAL A 412 -11.00 5.57 21.26
CA VAL A 412 -11.37 6.84 21.95
C VAL A 412 -12.89 6.97 22.05
N LEU A 413 -13.60 6.82 20.94
CA LEU A 413 -15.06 6.99 20.91
C LEU A 413 -15.79 5.86 21.66
N ALA A 414 -15.39 4.60 21.49
CA ALA A 414 -15.96 3.44 22.18
C ALA A 414 -15.79 3.57 23.71
N SER A 415 -14.62 4.01 24.15
CA SER A 415 -14.33 4.21 25.56
C SER A 415 -15.19 5.31 26.19
N ILE A 416 -15.47 6.39 25.45
CA ILE A 416 -16.38 7.46 25.88
C ILE A 416 -17.81 6.92 25.98
N GLY A 417 -18.28 6.17 24.97
CA GLY A 417 -19.59 5.53 24.96
C GLY A 417 -19.78 4.58 26.14
N LEU A 418 -18.82 3.68 26.33
CA LEU A 418 -18.88 2.68 27.41
C LEU A 418 -18.77 3.33 28.81
N ALA A 419 -17.97 4.39 28.96
CA ALA A 419 -17.88 5.13 30.22
C ALA A 419 -19.21 5.77 30.60
N GLU A 420 -20.01 6.24 29.66
CA GLU A 420 -21.35 6.81 29.90
C GLU A 420 -22.32 5.70 30.36
N ILE A 421 -22.33 4.53 29.71
CA ILE A 421 -23.12 3.38 30.16
C ILE A 421 -22.73 2.98 31.59
N THR A 422 -21.42 2.85 31.83
CA THR A 422 -20.88 2.50 33.16
C THR A 422 -21.37 3.50 34.24
N ARG A 423 -21.33 4.80 33.92
CA ARG A 423 -21.79 5.84 34.82
C ARG A 423 -23.27 5.64 35.15
N ASN A 424 -24.12 5.45 34.15
CA ASN A 424 -25.54 5.28 34.34
C ASN A 424 -25.93 4.04 35.15
N VAL A 425 -25.18 2.92 34.97
CA VAL A 425 -25.45 1.69 35.71
C VAL A 425 -24.91 1.76 37.14
N MET A 426 -23.73 2.40 37.37
CA MET A 426 -23.03 2.35 38.63
C MET A 426 -23.38 3.51 39.59
N GLU A 427 -23.75 4.71 39.05
CA GLU A 427 -24.08 5.87 39.86
C GLU A 427 -25.49 5.74 40.47
N ARG A 428 -25.56 5.81 41.80
CA ARG A 428 -26.80 5.99 42.54
C ARG A 428 -27.20 7.45 42.35
N LYS A 429 -28.29 7.75 41.65
CA LYS A 429 -28.90 9.06 41.77
C LYS A 429 -29.43 9.19 43.21
N GLU A 430 -28.79 10.01 44.01
CA GLU A 430 -29.39 10.48 45.24
C GLU A 430 -30.68 11.20 44.85
N ALA A 431 -31.81 10.64 45.29
CA ALA A 431 -33.08 11.30 45.18
C ALA A 431 -32.94 12.62 45.97
N SER A 432 -32.91 13.75 45.27
CA SER A 432 -33.00 15.06 45.90
C SER A 432 -34.30 15.06 46.68
N ALA A 433 -34.18 15.03 47.99
CA ALA A 433 -35.30 15.22 48.92
C ALA A 433 -35.78 16.67 48.83
N ALA A 434 -36.48 17.02 47.75
CA ALA A 434 -37.28 18.22 47.65
C ALA A 434 -38.53 17.95 48.44
N LYS A 435 -38.69 18.67 49.54
CA LYS A 435 -39.90 18.71 50.36
C LYS A 435 -41.12 18.94 49.47
N GLY A 436 -42.02 17.94 49.43
CA GLY A 436 -43.44 18.14 49.13
C GLY A 436 -43.79 18.15 47.64
N LYS A 437 -43.91 16.97 47.03
CA LYS A 437 -45.02 16.51 46.18
C LYS A 437 -44.76 15.10 45.72
N LYS A 438 -45.71 14.18 46.01
CA LYS A 438 -45.68 12.81 45.44
C LYS A 438 -45.65 12.91 43.92
N LYS A 439 -44.55 12.51 43.31
CA LYS A 439 -44.48 11.97 41.97
C LYS A 439 -43.60 10.73 42.01
N THR A 440 -44.28 9.62 41.83
CA THR A 440 -43.70 8.30 41.60
C THR A 440 -43.03 8.31 40.23
N ASP A 441 -41.75 8.65 40.19
CA ASP A 441 -40.83 8.20 39.17
C ASP A 441 -39.69 7.48 39.94
N GLU A 442 -39.93 6.23 40.26
CA GLU A 442 -38.89 5.31 40.69
C GLU A 442 -37.88 5.17 39.59
N VAL A 443 -36.82 5.94 39.63
CA VAL A 443 -35.60 5.61 38.93
C VAL A 443 -34.97 4.45 39.71
N VAL A 444 -35.24 3.24 39.24
CA VAL A 444 -34.70 1.99 39.79
C VAL A 444 -33.18 2.08 39.75
N ALA A 445 -32.57 2.41 40.88
CA ALA A 445 -31.13 2.20 41.05
C ALA A 445 -30.86 0.71 40.83
N GLY A 446 -29.99 0.38 39.88
CA GLY A 446 -29.68 -1.00 39.58
C GLY A 446 -29.36 -1.78 40.84
N THR A 447 -30.03 -2.91 41.04
CA THR A 447 -29.80 -3.83 42.19
C THR A 447 -28.34 -4.28 42.19
N SER A 448 -27.83 -4.81 43.27
CA SER A 448 -26.49 -5.41 43.33
C SER A 448 -26.32 -6.44 42.21
N SER A 449 -27.36 -7.19 41.88
CA SER A 449 -27.43 -8.16 40.77
C SER A 449 -27.23 -7.48 39.37
N THR A 450 -27.92 -6.35 39.12
CA THR A 450 -27.75 -5.63 37.85
C THR A 450 -26.32 -5.14 37.65
N LYS A 451 -25.66 -4.67 38.71
CA LYS A 451 -24.26 -4.25 38.66
C LYS A 451 -23.31 -5.41 38.40
N MET A 452 -23.58 -6.55 39.03
CA MET A 452 -22.80 -7.79 38.86
C MET A 452 -22.96 -8.33 37.43
N ILE A 453 -24.19 -8.40 36.92
CA ILE A 453 -24.46 -8.76 35.51
C ILE A 453 -23.75 -7.83 34.57
N TYR A 454 -23.84 -6.53 34.79
CA TYR A 454 -23.14 -5.54 33.93
C TYR A 454 -21.62 -5.79 33.90
N VAL A 455 -20.98 -5.97 35.07
CA VAL A 455 -19.54 -6.23 35.15
C VAL A 455 -19.19 -7.53 34.44
N ALA A 456 -19.95 -8.59 34.66
CA ALA A 456 -19.75 -9.90 34.00
C ALA A 456 -19.92 -9.77 32.48
N THR A 457 -20.94 -9.02 32.02
CA THR A 457 -21.15 -8.74 30.59
C THR A 457 -19.96 -7.98 29.99
N ILE A 458 -19.45 -6.94 30.64
CA ILE A 458 -18.28 -6.19 30.16
C ILE A 458 -17.04 -7.07 30.11
N ILE A 459 -16.80 -7.91 31.10
CA ILE A 459 -15.68 -8.87 31.10
C ILE A 459 -15.84 -9.85 29.94
N ALA A 460 -17.03 -10.41 29.74
CA ALA A 460 -17.30 -11.32 28.63
C ALA A 460 -17.07 -10.64 27.26
N LEU A 461 -17.60 -9.43 27.07
CA LEU A 461 -17.41 -8.65 25.85
C LEU A 461 -15.93 -8.29 25.54
N LEU A 462 -15.12 -8.14 26.61
CA LEU A 462 -13.67 -7.93 26.45
C LEU A 462 -12.93 -9.23 26.11
N LEU A 463 -13.34 -10.34 26.70
CA LEU A 463 -12.61 -11.61 26.59
C LEU A 463 -13.04 -12.45 25.38
N ILE A 464 -14.32 -12.39 24.96
CA ILE A 464 -14.80 -13.23 23.84
C ILE A 464 -13.99 -12.99 22.57
N PRO A 465 -13.78 -11.75 22.07
CA PRO A 465 -13.01 -11.55 20.84
C PRO A 465 -11.55 -11.99 20.95
N VAL A 466 -11.01 -12.02 22.16
CA VAL A 466 -9.62 -12.47 22.38
C VAL A 466 -9.44 -13.95 22.07
N PHE A 467 -10.43 -14.78 22.35
CA PHE A 467 -10.32 -16.25 22.28
C PHE A 467 -11.24 -16.89 21.24
N TYR A 468 -12.25 -16.21 20.76
CA TYR A 468 -13.26 -16.78 19.87
C TYR A 468 -13.60 -15.86 18.67
N PRO A 469 -13.79 -16.39 17.44
CA PRO A 469 -13.61 -17.80 17.03
C PRO A 469 -12.12 -18.24 17.05
N PRO A 470 -11.82 -19.53 17.22
CA PRO A 470 -10.42 -19.99 17.45
C PRO A 470 -9.42 -19.58 16.36
N TYR A 471 -9.85 -19.53 15.09
CA TYR A 471 -8.97 -19.21 13.95
C TYR A 471 -8.97 -17.74 13.55
N SER A 472 -9.88 -16.93 14.11
CA SER A 472 -10.02 -15.49 13.81
C SER A 472 -10.09 -14.65 15.08
N SER A 473 -9.64 -15.20 16.21
CA SER A 473 -9.57 -14.48 17.48
C SER A 473 -8.41 -13.47 17.50
N TRP A 474 -8.47 -12.51 18.41
CA TRP A 474 -7.40 -11.54 18.56
C TRP A 474 -6.06 -12.17 18.96
N ILE A 475 -6.07 -13.27 19.73
CA ILE A 475 -4.85 -14.04 20.00
C ILE A 475 -4.35 -14.70 18.71
N SER A 476 -5.22 -15.32 17.91
CA SER A 476 -4.77 -15.95 16.67
C SER A 476 -4.22 -14.93 15.66
N ALA A 477 -4.71 -13.69 15.66
CA ALA A 477 -4.19 -12.63 14.81
C ALA A 477 -2.74 -12.24 15.17
N VAL A 478 -2.39 -12.26 16.47
CA VAL A 478 -1.02 -11.93 16.94
C VAL A 478 -0.11 -13.15 17.05
N ASP A 479 -0.64 -14.34 16.86
CA ASP A 479 0.08 -15.61 16.85
C ASP A 479 0.67 -15.90 15.47
N VAL A 480 1.63 -15.07 15.07
CA VAL A 480 2.29 -15.16 13.76
C VAL A 480 3.80 -15.23 13.97
N PRO A 481 4.50 -16.18 13.30
CA PRO A 481 5.96 -16.21 13.29
C PRO A 481 6.54 -14.90 12.72
N THR A 482 7.77 -14.57 13.12
CA THR A 482 8.51 -13.50 12.46
C THR A 482 8.81 -13.89 11.01
N ALA A 483 8.85 -12.92 10.09
CA ALA A 483 9.01 -13.19 8.66
C ALA A 483 10.29 -13.98 8.34
N ILE A 484 11.39 -13.73 9.05
CA ILE A 484 12.64 -14.49 8.84
C ILE A 484 12.53 -15.96 9.31
N ALA A 485 11.68 -16.22 10.31
CA ALA A 485 11.50 -17.57 10.85
C ALA A 485 10.59 -18.48 10.02
N ASN A 486 9.74 -17.90 9.14
CA ASN A 486 8.86 -18.68 8.27
C ASN A 486 8.89 -18.20 6.80
N GLY A 487 9.82 -17.30 6.48
CA GLY A 487 9.94 -16.71 5.16
C GLY A 487 8.75 -15.83 4.74
N GLY A 488 7.95 -15.33 5.68
CA GLY A 488 6.70 -14.60 5.37
C GLY A 488 5.60 -15.49 4.80
N SER A 489 5.72 -16.82 4.91
CA SER A 489 4.71 -17.79 4.46
C SER A 489 3.48 -17.79 5.35
N VAL A 490 2.40 -18.42 4.88
CA VAL A 490 1.16 -18.60 5.67
C VAL A 490 1.28 -19.65 6.78
N PHE A 491 2.36 -20.43 6.80
CA PHE A 491 2.56 -21.49 7.76
C PHE A 491 3.00 -20.96 9.13
N ARG A 492 2.36 -21.44 10.19
CA ARG A 492 2.71 -21.10 11.57
C ARG A 492 3.79 -22.06 12.11
N THR A 493 4.88 -22.15 11.37
CA THR A 493 6.04 -22.98 11.70
C THR A 493 7.31 -22.12 11.73
N GLN A 494 8.32 -22.64 12.44
CA GLN A 494 9.64 -22.02 12.44
C GLN A 494 10.56 -22.84 11.55
N THR A 495 11.28 -22.15 10.66
CA THR A 495 12.34 -22.71 9.83
C THR A 495 13.62 -21.90 10.02
N GLN A 496 14.75 -22.45 9.58
CA GLN A 496 16.06 -21.77 9.65
C GLN A 496 16.58 -21.37 8.26
N ASP A 497 15.87 -21.69 7.21
CA ASP A 497 16.31 -21.58 5.83
C ASP A 497 16.89 -20.21 5.48
N TRP A 498 16.25 -19.13 5.90
CA TRP A 498 16.73 -17.78 5.64
C TRP A 498 17.98 -17.44 6.44
N ASN A 499 18.06 -17.83 7.72
CA ASN A 499 19.25 -17.60 8.52
C ASN A 499 20.44 -18.40 7.97
N GLU A 500 20.21 -19.67 7.58
CA GLU A 500 21.23 -20.51 6.94
C GLU A 500 21.71 -19.91 5.64
N ALA A 501 20.80 -19.43 4.79
CA ALA A 501 21.14 -18.81 3.51
C ALA A 501 21.93 -17.52 3.69
N MET A 502 21.56 -16.65 4.64
CA MET A 502 22.28 -15.41 4.90
C MET A 502 23.68 -15.68 5.46
N ASN A 503 23.83 -16.65 6.37
CA ASN A 503 25.13 -17.08 6.86
C ASN A 503 25.99 -17.66 5.72
N TRP A 504 25.39 -18.48 4.86
CA TRP A 504 26.10 -19.03 3.71
C TRP A 504 26.62 -17.91 2.78
N ILE A 505 25.79 -16.90 2.51
CA ILE A 505 26.17 -15.75 1.68
C ILE A 505 27.39 -15.04 2.31
N SER A 506 27.34 -14.72 3.59
CA SER A 506 28.41 -13.98 4.27
C SER A 506 29.73 -14.75 4.31
N GLU A 507 29.68 -16.09 4.37
CA GLU A 507 30.85 -16.94 4.51
C GLU A 507 31.42 -17.46 3.18
N ASN A 508 30.60 -17.55 2.11
CA ASN A 508 30.99 -18.28 0.88
C ASN A 508 30.94 -17.43 -0.40
N THR A 509 30.65 -16.14 -0.31
CA THR A 509 30.67 -15.23 -1.46
C THR A 509 31.75 -14.16 -1.27
N GLU A 510 32.17 -13.52 -2.34
CA GLU A 510 33.14 -12.42 -2.33
C GLU A 510 32.59 -11.22 -1.54
N GLU A 511 33.42 -10.43 -0.85
CA GLU A 511 32.98 -9.30 -0.01
C GLU A 511 32.26 -8.22 -0.82
N ASP A 512 32.63 -8.02 -2.07
CA ASP A 512 32.06 -7.08 -3.03
C ASP A 512 30.97 -7.68 -3.91
N ALA A 513 30.57 -8.94 -3.66
CA ALA A 513 29.57 -9.64 -4.47
C ALA A 513 28.22 -8.92 -4.51
N VAL A 514 27.68 -8.80 -5.71
CA VAL A 514 26.36 -8.20 -5.99
C VAL A 514 25.30 -9.30 -6.13
N ILE A 515 24.27 -9.22 -5.30
CA ILE A 515 23.20 -10.20 -5.25
C ILE A 515 21.89 -9.62 -5.81
N ALA A 516 21.35 -10.24 -6.84
CA ALA A 516 20.01 -9.97 -7.34
C ALA A 516 18.99 -10.90 -6.68
N ALA A 517 17.96 -10.31 -6.11
CA ALA A 517 16.79 -11.01 -5.57
C ALA A 517 15.55 -10.14 -5.81
N TRP A 518 14.36 -10.70 -5.58
CA TRP A 518 13.19 -9.83 -5.52
C TRP A 518 13.38 -8.79 -4.41
N TRP A 519 13.00 -7.56 -4.65
CA TRP A 519 13.32 -6.39 -3.80
C TRP A 519 12.96 -6.56 -2.30
N ASP A 520 12.00 -7.43 -1.97
CA ASP A 520 11.61 -7.72 -0.59
C ASP A 520 12.80 -8.18 0.29
N TYR A 521 13.76 -8.90 -0.28
CA TYR A 521 14.85 -9.55 0.49
C TYR A 521 16.11 -8.69 0.65
N GLY A 522 16.17 -7.52 0.01
CA GLY A 522 17.37 -6.70 -0.02
C GLY A 522 17.92 -6.33 1.35
N TYR A 523 17.06 -6.03 2.32
CA TYR A 523 17.51 -5.70 3.67
C TYR A 523 18.06 -6.88 4.47
N TRP A 524 17.62 -8.12 4.19
CA TRP A 524 18.26 -9.31 4.79
C TRP A 524 19.62 -9.56 4.16
N ILE A 525 19.74 -9.40 2.85
CA ILE A 525 21.03 -9.55 2.13
C ILE A 525 22.05 -8.53 2.65
N THR A 526 21.70 -7.26 2.77
CA THR A 526 22.62 -6.21 3.22
C THR A 526 22.95 -6.25 4.71
N THR A 527 22.04 -6.74 5.55
CA THR A 527 22.23 -6.71 7.02
C THR A 527 22.75 -8.02 7.58
N LEU A 528 22.30 -9.15 7.09
CA LEU A 528 22.70 -10.48 7.58
C LEU A 528 23.70 -11.16 6.64
N GLY A 529 23.48 -11.04 5.33
CA GLY A 529 24.40 -11.55 4.33
C GLY A 529 25.65 -10.69 4.14
N GLU A 530 25.60 -9.43 4.61
CA GLU A 530 26.70 -8.45 4.48
C GLU A 530 27.19 -8.29 3.03
N ARG A 531 26.28 -8.35 2.06
CA ARG A 531 26.55 -8.22 0.62
C ARG A 531 25.69 -7.16 -0.03
N THR A 532 26.17 -6.69 -1.17
CA THR A 532 25.49 -5.65 -1.98
C THR A 532 24.26 -6.21 -2.68
N THR A 533 23.18 -5.42 -2.75
CA THR A 533 21.93 -5.79 -3.44
C THR A 533 21.57 -4.78 -4.52
N VAL A 534 20.93 -5.26 -5.58
CA VAL A 534 20.43 -4.45 -6.71
C VAL A 534 19.24 -3.59 -6.32
N ALA A 535 18.36 -4.07 -5.43
CA ALA A 535 17.19 -3.34 -4.94
C ALA A 535 16.80 -3.81 -3.53
N ASP A 536 16.10 -2.94 -2.80
CA ASP A 536 15.57 -3.24 -1.47
C ASP A 536 14.15 -2.66 -1.24
N ASN A 537 13.60 -2.84 -0.04
CA ASN A 537 12.25 -2.43 0.37
C ASN A 537 12.02 -0.90 0.38
N ALA A 538 13.07 -0.08 0.21
CA ALA A 538 12.89 1.37 0.06
C ALA A 538 12.19 1.75 -1.23
N THR A 539 12.20 0.87 -2.25
CA THR A 539 11.53 1.05 -3.56
C THR A 539 11.84 2.42 -4.19
N LEU A 540 13.13 2.83 -4.18
CA LEU A 540 13.56 4.17 -4.58
C LEU A 540 13.61 4.37 -6.09
N ASN A 541 14.00 3.33 -6.84
CA ASN A 541 14.21 3.37 -8.28
C ASN A 541 13.29 2.36 -8.96
N GLN A 542 12.17 2.84 -9.50
CA GLN A 542 11.18 2.00 -10.20
C GLN A 542 11.79 1.29 -11.40
N THR A 543 12.62 1.98 -12.20
CA THR A 543 13.27 1.39 -13.39
C THR A 543 14.18 0.22 -13.01
N ARG A 544 14.86 0.28 -11.87
CA ARG A 544 15.70 -0.80 -11.37
C ARG A 544 14.85 -2.03 -10.99
N ILE A 545 13.72 -1.82 -10.32
CA ILE A 545 12.78 -2.90 -9.98
C ILE A 545 12.15 -3.50 -11.24
N GLU A 546 11.81 -2.68 -12.24
CA GLU A 546 11.34 -3.14 -13.54
C GLU A 546 12.40 -3.99 -14.26
N SER A 547 13.69 -3.62 -14.18
CA SER A 547 14.78 -4.40 -14.76
C SER A 547 14.91 -5.77 -14.09
N LEU A 548 14.82 -5.83 -12.74
CA LEU A 548 14.77 -7.10 -12.01
C LEU A 548 13.54 -7.94 -12.40
N ALA A 549 12.37 -7.32 -12.50
CA ALA A 549 11.16 -8.00 -12.92
C ALA A 549 11.29 -8.59 -14.32
N LYS A 550 11.87 -7.84 -15.27
CA LYS A 550 12.18 -8.32 -16.64
C LYS A 550 13.22 -9.43 -16.63
N MET A 551 14.23 -9.37 -15.76
CA MET A 551 15.20 -10.45 -15.57
C MET A 551 14.50 -11.76 -15.20
N PHE A 552 13.59 -11.73 -14.22
CA PHE A 552 12.90 -12.94 -13.73
C PHE A 552 11.86 -13.49 -14.71
N ILE A 553 11.11 -12.63 -15.42
CA ILE A 553 10.01 -13.07 -16.31
C ILE A 553 10.49 -13.27 -17.75
N GLY A 554 11.56 -12.61 -18.15
CA GLY A 554 12.20 -12.86 -19.44
C GLY A 554 12.67 -14.32 -19.61
N ASP A 555 13.02 -14.70 -20.82
CA ASP A 555 13.62 -15.98 -21.04
C ASP A 555 15.06 -16.07 -20.47
N GLN A 556 15.64 -17.24 -20.50
CA GLN A 556 16.98 -17.50 -19.96
C GLN A 556 18.04 -16.55 -20.54
N GLU A 557 17.98 -16.26 -21.85
CA GLU A 557 18.97 -15.45 -22.56
C GLU A 557 18.84 -13.96 -22.15
N ALA A 558 17.60 -13.47 -22.13
CA ALA A 558 17.30 -12.09 -21.70
C ALA A 558 17.64 -11.90 -20.22
N GLY A 559 17.28 -12.86 -19.36
CA GLY A 559 17.60 -12.82 -17.94
C GLY A 559 19.10 -12.85 -17.66
N ALA A 560 19.86 -13.71 -18.34
CA ALA A 560 21.32 -13.77 -18.23
C ALA A 560 21.97 -12.44 -18.68
N LYS A 561 21.51 -11.85 -19.78
CA LYS A 561 22.01 -10.57 -20.26
C LYS A 561 21.75 -9.46 -19.24
N ILE A 562 20.55 -9.37 -18.68
CA ILE A 562 20.23 -8.34 -17.67
C ILE A 562 21.08 -8.54 -16.42
N ALA A 563 21.27 -9.78 -15.95
CA ALA A 563 22.14 -10.06 -14.81
C ALA A 563 23.60 -9.62 -15.05
N GLN A 564 24.14 -9.88 -16.25
CA GLN A 564 25.48 -9.44 -16.66
C GLN A 564 25.56 -7.90 -16.81
N ASP A 565 24.56 -7.25 -17.44
CA ASP A 565 24.50 -5.79 -17.61
C ASP A 565 24.41 -5.05 -16.26
N LEU A 566 23.87 -5.70 -15.22
CA LEU A 566 23.80 -5.22 -13.85
C LEU A 566 24.98 -5.66 -12.98
N ASP A 567 25.96 -6.34 -13.55
CA ASP A 567 27.16 -6.87 -12.85
C ASP A 567 26.78 -7.72 -11.61
N VAL A 568 25.77 -8.59 -11.77
CA VAL A 568 25.25 -9.46 -10.71
C VAL A 568 26.08 -10.73 -10.63
N ASP A 569 26.62 -11.06 -9.44
CA ASP A 569 27.38 -12.28 -9.20
C ASP A 569 26.49 -13.47 -8.82
N TYR A 570 25.43 -13.19 -8.06
CA TYR A 570 24.51 -14.23 -7.57
C TYR A 570 23.05 -13.81 -7.72
N VAL A 571 22.21 -14.79 -8.04
CA VAL A 571 20.74 -14.65 -8.06
C VAL A 571 20.16 -15.51 -6.96
N LEU A 572 19.30 -14.92 -6.12
CA LEU A 572 18.60 -15.61 -5.04
C LEU A 572 17.11 -15.71 -5.37
N VAL A 573 16.55 -16.92 -5.21
CA VAL A 573 15.12 -17.18 -5.30
C VAL A 573 14.62 -17.92 -4.06
N TYR A 574 13.37 -17.64 -3.70
CA TYR A 574 12.72 -18.18 -2.52
C TYR A 574 11.46 -18.95 -2.89
N VAL A 575 11.29 -20.16 -2.32
CA VAL A 575 10.18 -21.05 -2.62
C VAL A 575 9.50 -21.50 -1.34
N VAL A 576 8.16 -21.46 -1.34
CA VAL A 576 7.34 -22.03 -0.26
C VAL A 576 6.58 -23.24 -0.82
N GLY A 577 6.76 -24.40 -0.19
CA GLY A 577 6.11 -25.63 -0.57
C GLY A 577 5.62 -26.45 0.62
N GLN A 578 4.61 -27.27 0.39
CA GLN A 578 4.12 -28.25 1.36
C GLN A 578 4.11 -29.63 0.70
N LYS A 579 4.67 -30.60 1.39
CA LYS A 579 4.62 -32.01 0.99
C LYS A 579 3.18 -32.50 0.99
N ALA A 580 2.72 -32.93 -0.18
CA ALA A 580 1.34 -33.36 -0.37
C ALA A 580 1.18 -34.89 -0.22
N LEU A 581 2.10 -35.64 -0.83
CA LEU A 581 2.11 -37.12 -0.80
C LEU A 581 3.47 -37.65 -1.26
N THR A 582 3.63 -38.97 -1.21
CA THR A 582 4.72 -39.67 -1.86
C THR A 582 4.19 -40.38 -3.10
N GLY A 583 4.75 -40.12 -4.27
CA GLY A 583 4.27 -40.64 -5.53
C GLY A 583 5.41 -41.07 -6.47
N THR A 584 5.06 -41.43 -7.68
CA THR A 584 6.06 -41.79 -8.71
C THR A 584 6.28 -40.56 -9.62
N ALA A 585 7.52 -40.07 -9.68
CA ALA A 585 7.90 -39.00 -10.61
C ALA A 585 8.34 -39.65 -11.93
N GLY A 586 7.52 -39.50 -12.98
CA GLY A 586 7.85 -39.94 -14.36
C GLY A 586 7.65 -41.43 -14.65
N ASN A 587 7.73 -41.78 -15.93
CA ASN A 587 7.39 -43.09 -16.46
C ASN A 587 8.51 -44.15 -16.39
N GLU A 588 9.68 -43.91 -15.83
CA GLU A 588 10.84 -44.78 -16.08
C GLU A 588 11.40 -45.56 -14.88
N THR A 589 11.01 -45.29 -13.63
CA THR A 589 11.42 -46.18 -12.53
C THR A 589 10.45 -46.09 -11.35
N SER A 590 10.21 -47.20 -10.68
CA SER A 590 9.33 -47.37 -9.52
C SER A 590 9.83 -46.73 -8.24
N THR A 591 10.66 -45.71 -8.31
CA THR A 591 11.15 -44.98 -7.14
C THR A 591 10.11 -43.99 -6.69
N GLN A 592 9.60 -44.15 -5.48
CA GLN A 592 8.70 -43.22 -4.88
C GLN A 592 9.47 -41.97 -4.42
N VAL A 593 9.01 -40.78 -4.87
CA VAL A 593 9.58 -39.48 -4.49
C VAL A 593 8.54 -38.61 -3.80
N PRO A 594 8.96 -37.71 -2.89
CA PRO A 594 8.03 -36.77 -2.29
C PRO A 594 7.50 -35.77 -3.35
N LEU A 595 6.19 -35.56 -3.34
CA LEU A 595 5.49 -34.60 -4.19
C LEU A 595 4.99 -33.43 -3.34
N PHE A 596 5.06 -32.23 -3.92
CA PHE A 596 4.78 -30.99 -3.22
C PHE A 596 3.68 -30.20 -3.93
N THR A 597 2.98 -29.37 -3.17
CA THR A 597 2.25 -28.20 -3.68
C THR A 597 3.04 -26.95 -3.33
N LEU A 598 3.12 -25.98 -4.22
CA LEU A 598 3.72 -24.67 -3.95
C LEU A 598 2.66 -23.76 -3.32
N GLY A 599 3.07 -22.95 -2.32
CA GLY A 599 2.18 -22.15 -1.49
C GLY A 599 2.50 -20.65 -1.53
N GLN A 600 1.66 -19.86 -0.86
CA GLN A 600 1.85 -18.43 -0.73
C GLN A 600 3.08 -18.09 0.11
N GLY A 601 3.80 -17.04 -0.30
CA GLY A 601 4.98 -16.47 0.38
C GLY A 601 6.25 -16.55 -0.46
N GLY A 602 6.44 -17.57 -1.31
CA GLY A 602 7.57 -17.69 -2.22
C GLY A 602 7.46 -16.82 -3.48
N ASP A 603 8.54 -16.76 -4.27
CA ASP A 603 8.59 -15.93 -5.47
C ASP A 603 7.62 -16.42 -6.56
N GLU A 604 7.30 -17.72 -6.57
CA GLU A 604 6.24 -18.24 -7.41
C GLU A 604 4.91 -17.54 -7.15
N SER A 605 4.56 -17.30 -5.89
CA SER A 605 3.31 -16.60 -5.54
C SER A 605 3.29 -15.11 -5.90
N LYS A 606 4.46 -14.51 -6.10
CA LYS A 606 4.63 -13.10 -6.48
C LYS A 606 4.65 -12.88 -8.00
N LYS A 607 4.68 -13.95 -8.81
CA LYS A 607 4.83 -13.92 -10.27
C LYS A 607 3.88 -12.94 -10.96
N THR A 608 2.63 -12.87 -10.53
CA THR A 608 1.63 -11.94 -11.11
C THR A 608 2.07 -10.49 -10.99
N TRP A 609 2.56 -10.08 -9.81
CA TRP A 609 3.08 -8.73 -9.61
C TRP A 609 4.38 -8.50 -10.37
N ILE A 610 5.27 -9.51 -10.42
CA ILE A 610 6.51 -9.43 -11.18
C ILE A 610 6.20 -9.23 -12.67
N MET A 611 5.22 -9.98 -13.24
CA MET A 611 4.76 -9.81 -14.62
C MET A 611 4.20 -8.41 -14.88
N ARG A 612 3.33 -7.90 -14.01
CA ARG A 612 2.73 -6.56 -14.13
C ARG A 612 3.78 -5.46 -14.11
N ILE A 613 4.73 -5.55 -13.18
CA ILE A 613 5.83 -4.59 -13.07
C ILE A 613 6.74 -4.66 -14.29
N ALA A 614 7.00 -5.86 -14.82
CA ALA A 614 7.78 -6.07 -16.03
C ALA A 614 7.06 -5.66 -17.33
N GLY A 615 5.74 -5.44 -17.27
CA GLY A 615 4.91 -5.13 -18.44
C GLY A 615 4.55 -6.34 -19.30
N TYR A 616 4.58 -7.56 -18.73
CA TYR A 616 4.22 -8.79 -19.43
C TYR A 616 2.74 -9.13 -19.28
N ASP A 617 2.15 -9.77 -20.30
CA ASP A 617 0.78 -10.24 -20.26
C ASP A 617 0.66 -11.53 -19.43
N GLU A 618 -0.08 -11.44 -18.31
CA GLU A 618 -0.30 -12.54 -17.36
C GLU A 618 -1.02 -13.72 -18.01
N THR A 619 -1.95 -13.48 -18.93
CA THR A 619 -2.80 -14.53 -19.53
C THR A 619 -2.01 -15.56 -20.31
N ARG A 620 -0.82 -15.21 -20.77
CA ARG A 620 0.11 -16.12 -21.44
C ARG A 620 0.70 -17.18 -20.51
N TYR A 621 0.91 -16.80 -19.26
CA TYR A 621 1.65 -17.57 -18.26
C TYR A 621 0.78 -18.18 -17.18
N LEU A 622 -0.46 -17.65 -16.99
CA LEU A 622 -1.38 -18.08 -15.95
C LEU A 622 -2.64 -18.71 -16.53
N GLU A 623 -3.21 -19.66 -15.80
CA GLU A 623 -4.51 -20.26 -16.10
C GLU A 623 -5.65 -19.24 -15.91
N SER A 624 -6.88 -19.68 -16.22
CA SER A 624 -8.08 -18.81 -16.16
C SER A 624 -8.42 -18.29 -14.76
N ASP A 625 -7.83 -18.86 -13.72
CA ASP A 625 -7.96 -18.36 -12.33
C ASP A 625 -7.08 -17.13 -12.04
N GLY A 626 -6.20 -16.75 -12.99
CA GLY A 626 -5.27 -15.63 -12.84
C GLY A 626 -4.15 -15.86 -11.81
N PHE A 627 -3.98 -17.11 -11.35
CA PHE A 627 -3.01 -17.45 -10.30
C PHE A 627 -2.16 -18.69 -10.63
N THR A 628 -2.76 -19.79 -11.08
CA THR A 628 -2.05 -21.05 -11.37
C THR A 628 -1.17 -20.90 -12.60
N PRO A 629 0.15 -21.23 -12.52
CA PRO A 629 1.04 -21.07 -13.66
C PRO A 629 0.84 -22.17 -14.71
N LYS A 630 0.80 -21.78 -15.98
CA LYS A 630 0.86 -22.69 -17.13
C LYS A 630 2.24 -23.30 -17.31
N SER A 631 2.33 -24.35 -18.11
CA SER A 631 3.62 -24.94 -18.53
C SER A 631 4.56 -23.91 -19.17
N THR A 632 4.02 -22.92 -19.89
CA THR A 632 4.79 -21.82 -20.49
C THR A 632 5.56 -21.00 -19.46
N PHE A 633 5.02 -20.76 -18.27
CA PHE A 633 5.74 -20.09 -17.18
C PHE A 633 6.99 -20.89 -16.78
N TRP A 634 6.82 -22.18 -16.49
CA TRP A 634 7.91 -23.06 -16.02
C TRP A 634 9.01 -23.30 -17.05
N GLN A 635 8.66 -23.33 -18.33
CA GLN A 635 9.59 -23.65 -19.43
C GLN A 635 10.27 -22.42 -20.01
N SER A 636 9.58 -21.27 -20.07
CA SER A 636 10.08 -20.10 -20.79
C SER A 636 10.62 -18.99 -19.92
N THR A 637 10.13 -18.81 -18.68
CA THR A 637 10.64 -17.72 -17.81
C THR A 637 11.90 -18.13 -17.05
N LEU A 638 12.78 -17.17 -16.77
CA LEU A 638 13.95 -17.42 -15.92
C LEU A 638 13.51 -17.84 -14.52
N LEU A 639 12.53 -17.16 -13.93
CA LEU A 639 12.00 -17.50 -12.59
C LEU A 639 11.50 -18.95 -12.54
N GLY A 640 10.71 -19.40 -13.53
CA GLY A 640 10.24 -20.77 -13.62
C GLY A 640 11.37 -21.80 -13.74
N LYS A 641 12.52 -21.41 -14.31
CA LYS A 641 13.72 -22.27 -14.40
C LYS A 641 14.57 -22.22 -13.13
N LEU A 642 14.67 -21.08 -12.45
CA LEU A 642 15.40 -20.96 -11.19
C LEU A 642 14.69 -21.67 -10.03
N ILE A 643 13.36 -21.78 -10.07
CA ILE A 643 12.61 -22.59 -9.09
C ILE A 643 12.89 -24.07 -9.33
N PRO A 644 13.52 -24.79 -8.36
CA PRO A 644 13.97 -26.17 -8.59
C PRO A 644 12.84 -27.20 -8.41
N TYR A 645 11.69 -26.92 -9.00
CA TYR A 645 10.50 -27.77 -9.04
C TYR A 645 9.98 -27.89 -10.48
N GLU A 646 9.44 -29.04 -10.80
CA GLU A 646 8.79 -29.32 -12.08
C GLU A 646 7.33 -29.66 -11.85
N PRO A 647 6.40 -29.02 -12.58
CA PRO A 647 4.98 -29.33 -12.49
C PRO A 647 4.70 -30.72 -13.08
N LEU A 648 3.83 -31.47 -12.40
CA LEU A 648 3.35 -32.80 -12.84
C LEU A 648 1.86 -32.69 -13.23
N ASN A 649 0.98 -33.09 -12.32
CA ASN A 649 -0.45 -33.16 -12.50
C ASN A 649 -1.17 -32.17 -11.61
N TYR A 650 -2.46 -32.02 -11.84
CA TYR A 650 -3.38 -31.28 -10.98
C TYR A 650 -4.18 -32.25 -10.12
N VAL A 651 -4.41 -31.89 -8.84
CA VAL A 651 -5.13 -32.71 -7.88
C VAL A 651 -6.21 -31.93 -7.17
N LEU A 652 -7.34 -32.56 -6.90
CA LEU A 652 -8.37 -32.04 -6.03
C LEU A 652 -8.24 -32.71 -4.65
N PHE A 653 -8.08 -31.88 -3.61
CA PHE A 653 -8.10 -32.34 -2.22
C PHE A 653 -9.52 -32.38 -1.68
N GLY A 654 -9.88 -33.46 -0.97
CA GLY A 654 -11.11 -33.53 -0.20
C GLY A 654 -11.03 -32.73 1.12
N PRO A 655 -12.15 -32.65 1.85
CA PRO A 655 -12.18 -31.95 3.15
C PRO A 655 -11.27 -32.57 4.23
N ASP A 656 -10.89 -33.84 4.06
CA ASP A 656 -9.97 -34.60 4.91
C ASP A 656 -8.49 -34.45 4.52
N GLY A 657 -8.19 -33.61 3.48
CA GLY A 657 -6.85 -33.41 2.96
C GLY A 657 -6.34 -34.53 2.04
N ASN A 658 -7.15 -35.56 1.76
CA ASN A 658 -6.80 -36.63 0.82
C ASN A 658 -7.09 -36.22 -0.62
N ILE A 659 -6.31 -36.77 -1.59
CA ILE A 659 -6.56 -36.57 -3.01
C ILE A 659 -7.79 -37.37 -3.43
N VAL A 660 -8.81 -36.66 -3.95
CA VAL A 660 -10.05 -37.30 -4.43
C VAL A 660 -10.12 -37.38 -5.96
N ASN A 661 -9.33 -36.58 -6.67
CA ASN A 661 -9.27 -36.59 -8.12
C ASN A 661 -7.90 -36.13 -8.63
N VAL A 662 -7.46 -36.63 -9.79
CA VAL A 662 -6.22 -36.29 -10.48
C VAL A 662 -6.52 -35.93 -11.94
N SER A 663 -5.93 -34.85 -12.46
CA SER A 663 -6.10 -34.41 -13.84
C SER A 663 -4.74 -34.04 -14.46
N GLU A 664 -4.55 -34.34 -15.73
CA GLU A 664 -3.37 -33.88 -16.48
C GLU A 664 -3.50 -32.42 -16.95
N THR A 665 -4.71 -31.89 -16.96
CA THR A 665 -4.99 -30.52 -17.38
C THR A 665 -5.59 -29.73 -16.22
N TYR A 666 -5.39 -28.42 -16.23
CA TYR A 666 -5.96 -27.52 -15.23
C TYR A 666 -7.50 -27.63 -15.18
N GLN A 667 -8.01 -27.70 -13.98
CA GLN A 667 -9.44 -27.59 -13.66
C GLN A 667 -9.60 -26.67 -12.46
N GLN A 668 -10.66 -25.86 -12.48
CA GLN A 668 -10.92 -24.92 -11.39
C GLN A 668 -11.05 -25.64 -10.04
N GLY A 669 -10.30 -25.17 -9.04
CA GLY A 669 -10.27 -25.76 -7.70
C GLY A 669 -9.24 -26.87 -7.49
N PHE A 670 -8.52 -27.25 -8.54
CA PHE A 670 -7.42 -28.20 -8.44
C PHE A 670 -6.10 -27.48 -8.08
N SER A 671 -5.28 -28.10 -7.27
CA SER A 671 -3.92 -27.68 -6.94
C SER A 671 -2.91 -28.37 -7.84
N GLN A 672 -1.87 -27.68 -8.28
CA GLN A 672 -0.78 -28.26 -9.08
C GLN A 672 0.18 -29.02 -8.17
N LEU A 673 0.58 -30.22 -8.57
CA LEU A 673 1.62 -31.03 -7.93
C LEU A 673 2.97 -30.82 -8.59
N PHE A 674 4.02 -30.91 -7.77
CA PHE A 674 5.40 -30.74 -8.22
C PHE A 674 6.31 -31.84 -7.70
N SER A 675 7.31 -32.19 -8.51
CA SER A 675 8.49 -32.91 -8.06
C SER A 675 9.71 -32.01 -8.05
N LYS A 676 10.72 -32.35 -7.26
CA LYS A 676 12.00 -31.63 -7.29
C LYS A 676 12.73 -31.84 -8.61
N ASN A 677 13.13 -30.76 -9.26
CA ASN A 677 13.96 -30.80 -10.47
C ASN A 677 14.73 -29.48 -10.62
N ALA A 678 16.03 -29.50 -10.41
CA ALA A 678 16.91 -28.35 -10.64
C ALA A 678 17.31 -28.24 -12.11
N LYS A 679 16.82 -27.20 -12.82
CA LYS A 679 17.13 -26.97 -14.24
C LYS A 679 18.55 -26.43 -14.47
N TYR A 680 19.18 -25.91 -13.42
CA TYR A 680 20.55 -25.43 -13.36
C TYR A 680 21.33 -26.17 -12.25
N PRO A 681 21.63 -27.45 -12.42
CA PRO A 681 22.24 -28.28 -11.39
C PRO A 681 23.68 -27.81 -11.09
N PRO A 682 24.21 -28.13 -9.89
CA PRO A 682 25.57 -27.80 -9.53
C PRO A 682 26.61 -28.40 -10.49
N GLY A 683 27.60 -27.57 -10.89
CA GLY A 683 28.79 -28.04 -11.63
C GLY A 683 28.59 -28.31 -13.13
N GLU A 684 27.42 -28.07 -13.70
CA GLU A 684 27.20 -28.17 -15.15
C GLU A 684 27.79 -26.96 -15.87
N GLN A 685 28.70 -27.21 -16.83
CA GLN A 685 29.38 -26.16 -17.59
C GLN A 685 28.50 -25.64 -18.74
N GLY A 686 28.68 -24.35 -19.08
CA GLY A 686 28.01 -23.74 -20.24
C GLY A 686 26.58 -23.29 -19.99
N LEU A 687 26.10 -23.37 -18.76
CA LEU A 687 24.81 -22.77 -18.33
C LEU A 687 25.01 -21.32 -17.87
N PRO A 688 24.01 -20.44 -18.03
CA PRO A 688 24.09 -19.04 -17.58
C PRO A 688 24.05 -18.90 -16.06
N PHE A 689 23.48 -19.88 -15.37
CA PHE A 689 23.35 -19.91 -13.91
C PHE A 689 23.76 -21.29 -13.38
N ASN A 690 24.34 -21.33 -12.18
CA ASN A 690 24.73 -22.57 -11.51
C ASN A 690 24.23 -22.54 -10.07
N LEU A 691 23.44 -23.54 -9.66
CA LEU A 691 23.00 -23.69 -8.28
C LEU A 691 24.20 -23.94 -7.37
N VAL A 692 24.45 -23.04 -6.41
CA VAL A 692 25.57 -23.15 -5.46
C VAL A 692 25.10 -23.42 -4.03
N TYR A 693 23.85 -23.09 -3.72
CA TYR A 693 23.26 -23.32 -2.39
C TYR A 693 21.76 -23.63 -2.48
N SER A 694 21.31 -24.54 -1.60
CA SER A 694 19.89 -24.78 -1.27
C SER A 694 19.79 -25.01 0.23
N SER A 695 18.77 -24.45 0.85
CA SER A 695 18.57 -24.56 2.29
C SER A 695 18.09 -25.95 2.75
N SER A 696 18.21 -26.23 4.05
CA SER A 696 18.03 -27.56 4.63
C SER A 696 16.62 -28.13 4.44
N SER A 697 15.56 -27.32 4.59
CA SER A 697 14.18 -27.80 4.43
C SER A 697 13.89 -28.35 3.03
N TYR A 698 14.55 -27.81 2.00
CA TYR A 698 14.48 -28.34 0.64
C TYR A 698 15.32 -29.62 0.50
N ILE A 699 16.56 -29.62 1.00
CA ILE A 699 17.47 -30.79 0.84
C ILE A 699 16.89 -32.04 1.53
N GLU A 700 16.35 -31.89 2.75
CA GLU A 700 15.91 -32.97 3.63
C GLU A 700 14.44 -33.39 3.45
N ASP A 701 13.73 -32.84 2.46
CA ASP A 701 12.31 -33.15 2.17
C ASP A 701 11.37 -32.89 3.34
N HIS A 702 11.53 -31.77 4.03
CA HIS A 702 10.64 -31.39 5.12
C HIS A 702 9.17 -31.31 4.65
N ASP A 703 8.22 -31.51 5.57
CA ASP A 703 6.79 -31.39 5.25
C ASP A 703 6.42 -29.99 4.80
N ILE A 704 7.10 -28.95 5.33
CA ILE A 704 7.02 -27.57 4.89
C ILE A 704 8.42 -27.15 4.45
N VAL A 705 8.50 -26.68 3.23
CA VAL A 705 9.73 -26.19 2.60
C VAL A 705 9.61 -24.68 2.47
N THR A 706 10.55 -23.96 3.10
CA THR A 706 10.76 -22.52 2.93
C THR A 706 12.11 -22.30 2.26
N GLY A 707 12.32 -22.99 1.12
CA GLY A 707 13.61 -23.17 0.47
C GLY A 707 14.17 -21.87 -0.13
N VAL A 708 15.39 -21.51 0.29
CA VAL A 708 16.20 -20.46 -0.36
C VAL A 708 17.22 -21.11 -1.27
N HIS A 709 17.26 -20.64 -2.53
CA HIS A 709 18.19 -21.17 -3.55
C HIS A 709 19.04 -20.04 -4.09
N ILE A 710 20.36 -20.26 -4.17
CA ILE A 710 21.32 -19.27 -4.65
C ILE A 710 22.04 -19.82 -5.86
N TYR A 711 22.09 -19.02 -6.91
CA TYR A 711 22.69 -19.35 -8.19
C TYR A 711 23.82 -18.38 -8.48
N LYS A 712 25.02 -18.91 -8.80
CA LYS A 712 26.12 -18.09 -9.31
C LYS A 712 25.87 -17.77 -10.79
N VAL A 713 26.04 -16.50 -11.17
CA VAL A 713 25.92 -16.03 -12.56
C VAL A 713 27.22 -16.39 -13.31
N ASN A 714 27.08 -16.91 -14.51
CA ASN A 714 28.21 -17.19 -15.39
C ASN A 714 28.45 -15.98 -16.30
N HIS A 715 29.44 -15.15 -15.98
CA HIS A 715 29.81 -13.99 -16.78
C HIS A 715 30.47 -14.34 -18.13
N ASP A 716 31.02 -15.57 -18.28
CA ASP A 716 31.57 -16.06 -19.54
C ASP A 716 30.51 -16.63 -20.48
N TYR A 717 29.24 -16.73 -20.01
CA TYR A 717 28.14 -17.15 -20.84
C TYR A 717 27.81 -16.08 -21.88
N GLU A 718 27.79 -16.44 -23.16
CA GLU A 718 27.36 -15.57 -24.25
C GLU A 718 25.85 -15.73 -24.49
N PRO A 719 25.00 -14.83 -23.97
CA PRO A 719 23.57 -14.88 -24.21
C PRO A 719 23.33 -14.82 -25.73
N LYS A 720 22.66 -15.82 -26.26
CA LYS A 720 22.22 -15.85 -27.67
C LYS A 720 20.87 -15.16 -27.73
N PRO A 721 20.77 -13.92 -28.23
CA PRO A 721 19.49 -13.27 -28.33
C PRO A 721 18.61 -14.09 -29.29
N LYS A 722 17.83 -15.00 -28.76
CA LYS A 722 16.59 -15.37 -29.42
C LYS A 722 15.80 -14.09 -29.39
N GLY A 723 15.55 -13.51 -30.56
CA GLY A 723 14.70 -12.34 -30.62
C GLY A 723 13.48 -12.66 -29.76
N ASP A 724 13.44 -12.07 -28.55
CA ASP A 724 12.32 -12.24 -27.62
C ASP A 724 11.10 -11.76 -28.40
N PRO A 725 10.10 -12.61 -28.65
CA PRO A 725 8.89 -12.17 -29.33
C PRO A 725 8.15 -11.11 -28.51
N TYR A 726 8.71 -10.69 -27.35
CA TYR A 726 8.07 -9.83 -26.34
C TYR A 726 8.91 -8.66 -25.84
N THR A 727 10.20 -8.52 -26.21
CA THR A 727 10.81 -7.20 -26.08
C THR A 727 10.04 -6.27 -27.02
N PRO A 728 9.37 -5.23 -26.49
CA PRO A 728 9.03 -4.11 -27.33
C PRO A 728 10.33 -3.73 -28.04
N ASN A 729 10.32 -3.53 -29.31
CA ASN A 729 11.50 -3.11 -30.07
C ASN A 729 11.86 -1.69 -29.63
N THR A 730 12.44 -1.58 -28.42
CA THR A 730 12.90 -0.34 -27.83
C THR A 730 14.33 -0.14 -28.26
N GLY A 731 14.53 0.35 -29.48
CA GLY A 731 15.88 0.72 -29.82
C GLY A 731 16.33 0.69 -31.25
N THR A 732 15.46 0.75 -32.20
CA THR A 732 15.85 1.39 -33.46
C THR A 732 15.26 2.78 -33.47
N LEU A 733 16.10 3.79 -33.62
CA LEU A 733 15.67 5.14 -34.03
C LEU A 733 14.51 4.96 -35.00
N ALA A 734 13.38 5.59 -34.71
CA ALA A 734 12.13 5.47 -35.45
C ALA A 734 12.37 5.55 -36.94
N ASP A 735 12.48 4.42 -37.62
CA ASP A 735 12.71 4.40 -39.06
C ASP A 735 11.38 4.68 -39.76
N THR A 736 11.13 5.95 -39.98
CA THR A 736 9.98 6.48 -40.72
C THR A 736 10.21 6.48 -42.23
N THR A 737 11.20 5.71 -42.75
CA THR A 737 11.41 5.59 -44.17
C THR A 737 10.14 5.03 -44.82
N PRO A 738 9.47 5.80 -45.69
CA PRO A 738 8.23 5.36 -46.31
C PRO A 738 8.47 4.15 -47.24
N GLY A 739 7.52 3.22 -47.17
CA GLY A 739 7.48 2.07 -48.09
C GLY A 739 7.20 2.50 -49.53
N PRO A 740 7.41 1.59 -50.49
CA PRO A 740 7.14 1.87 -51.91
C PRO A 740 5.65 1.94 -52.26
N GLN A 741 4.77 1.56 -51.34
CA GLN A 741 3.33 1.50 -51.50
C GLN A 741 2.61 2.44 -50.56
N ILE A 742 1.46 2.94 -50.97
CA ILE A 742 0.53 3.76 -50.17
C ILE A 742 -0.87 3.15 -50.21
N ALA A 743 -1.69 3.44 -49.19
CA ALA A 743 -3.12 3.12 -49.25
C ALA A 743 -3.93 4.34 -49.65
N GLU A 744 -4.84 4.19 -50.62
CA GLU A 744 -5.88 5.15 -50.95
C GLU A 744 -7.22 4.65 -50.39
N LEU A 745 -7.71 5.36 -49.38
CA LEU A 745 -9.00 5.09 -48.75
C LEU A 745 -10.03 6.03 -49.37
N GLU A 746 -10.93 5.52 -50.18
CA GLU A 746 -12.08 6.26 -50.69
C GLU A 746 -13.17 6.22 -49.63
N THR A 747 -13.58 7.35 -49.12
CA THR A 747 -14.63 7.47 -48.10
C THR A 747 -15.80 8.30 -48.63
N ALA A 748 -16.92 8.28 -47.91
CA ALA A 748 -18.09 9.10 -48.20
C ALA A 748 -17.77 10.64 -48.16
N GLN A 749 -16.70 11.05 -47.48
CA GLN A 749 -16.27 12.46 -47.33
C GLN A 749 -15.12 12.84 -48.26
N GLY A 750 -14.53 11.91 -48.99
CA GLY A 750 -13.39 12.10 -49.89
C GLY A 750 -12.32 11.01 -49.75
N THR A 751 -11.16 11.27 -50.36
CA THR A 751 -10.05 10.29 -50.35
C THR A 751 -9.00 10.67 -49.32
N ILE A 752 -8.53 9.67 -48.55
CA ILE A 752 -7.42 9.75 -47.59
C ILE A 752 -6.30 8.89 -48.14
N LYS A 753 -5.05 9.42 -48.18
CA LYS A 753 -3.88 8.66 -48.58
C LYS A 753 -2.95 8.45 -47.40
N ILE A 754 -2.53 7.23 -47.18
CA ILE A 754 -1.69 6.78 -46.06
C ILE A 754 -0.38 6.21 -46.62
N GLU A 755 0.76 6.79 -46.22
CA GLU A 755 2.07 6.15 -46.40
C GLU A 755 2.37 5.19 -45.28
N PHE A 756 3.07 4.10 -45.57
CA PHE A 756 3.41 3.05 -44.62
C PHE A 756 4.84 3.18 -44.11
N TYR A 757 5.09 2.69 -42.87
CA TYR A 757 6.39 2.57 -42.24
C TYR A 757 6.79 1.09 -42.09
N PRO A 758 7.18 0.40 -43.18
CA PRO A 758 7.45 -1.04 -43.18
C PRO A 758 8.66 -1.44 -42.34
N ASN A 759 9.59 -0.52 -42.08
CA ASN A 759 10.74 -0.79 -41.22
C ASN A 759 10.38 -0.68 -39.72
N ALA A 760 9.40 0.15 -39.39
CA ALA A 760 8.92 0.31 -37.99
C ALA A 760 7.91 -0.77 -37.61
N ALA A 761 7.02 -1.19 -38.55
CA ALA A 761 5.95 -2.15 -38.25
C ALA A 761 5.70 -3.08 -39.46
N PRO A 762 6.67 -3.93 -39.84
CA PRO A 762 6.57 -4.75 -41.04
C PRO A 762 5.37 -5.68 -41.06
N ARG A 763 5.01 -6.28 -39.94
CA ARG A 763 3.87 -7.22 -39.84
C ARG A 763 2.54 -6.49 -39.98
N HIS A 764 2.38 -5.33 -39.32
CA HIS A 764 1.14 -4.55 -39.38
C HIS A 764 0.95 -3.91 -40.75
N VAL A 765 2.02 -3.42 -41.38
CA VAL A 765 1.97 -2.92 -42.75
C VAL A 765 1.54 -4.03 -43.72
N ASN A 766 2.18 -5.21 -43.64
CA ASN A 766 1.84 -6.33 -44.51
C ASN A 766 0.39 -6.83 -44.26
N ASN A 767 -0.03 -6.87 -43.00
CA ASN A 767 -1.39 -7.24 -42.63
C ASN A 767 -2.41 -6.27 -43.22
N PHE A 768 -2.19 -4.96 -43.08
CA PHE A 768 -3.08 -3.94 -43.61
C PHE A 768 -3.15 -4.05 -45.14
N ILE A 769 -2.02 -4.20 -45.82
CA ILE A 769 -1.95 -4.36 -47.29
C ILE A 769 -2.71 -5.63 -47.73
N THR A 770 -2.51 -6.75 -47.06
CA THR A 770 -3.20 -8.01 -47.37
C THR A 770 -4.72 -7.85 -47.24
N LEU A 771 -5.18 -7.33 -46.13
CA LEU A 771 -6.61 -7.11 -45.85
C LEU A 771 -7.23 -6.10 -46.86
N ALA A 772 -6.48 -5.06 -47.23
CA ALA A 772 -6.94 -4.09 -48.24
C ALA A 772 -7.09 -4.72 -49.61
N ASN A 773 -6.12 -5.52 -50.05
CA ASN A 773 -6.17 -6.25 -51.33
C ASN A 773 -7.28 -7.28 -51.40
N ASP A 774 -7.62 -7.90 -50.24
CA ASP A 774 -8.76 -8.81 -50.10
C ASP A 774 -10.11 -8.08 -50.02
N GLY A 775 -10.13 -6.76 -50.07
CA GLY A 775 -11.33 -5.93 -49.96
C GLY A 775 -11.96 -5.94 -48.55
N PHE A 776 -11.19 -6.35 -47.54
CA PHE A 776 -11.66 -6.49 -46.16
C PHE A 776 -12.19 -5.18 -45.58
N TYR A 777 -11.65 -4.04 -45.95
CA TYR A 777 -12.08 -2.74 -45.47
C TYR A 777 -13.25 -2.12 -46.24
N ASN A 778 -13.58 -2.67 -47.44
CA ASN A 778 -14.62 -2.11 -48.26
C ASN A 778 -16.01 -2.18 -47.58
N GLY A 779 -16.68 -1.06 -47.48
CA GLY A 779 -17.99 -0.93 -46.85
C GLY A 779 -17.96 -0.81 -45.31
N THR A 780 -16.80 -0.92 -44.67
CA THR A 780 -16.69 -0.68 -43.21
C THR A 780 -16.89 0.80 -42.87
N VAL A 781 -17.11 1.12 -41.59
CA VAL A 781 -17.42 2.46 -41.08
C VAL A 781 -16.36 2.89 -40.08
N PHE A 782 -16.00 4.17 -40.06
CA PHE A 782 -15.36 4.75 -38.89
C PHE A 782 -16.37 4.79 -37.75
N HIS A 783 -16.38 3.73 -36.97
CA HIS A 783 -17.40 3.44 -35.94
C HIS A 783 -17.15 4.16 -34.63
N ARG A 784 -15.99 4.75 -34.45
CA ARG A 784 -15.64 5.57 -33.28
C ARG A 784 -15.09 6.91 -33.75
N ILE A 785 -15.79 7.96 -33.38
CA ILE A 785 -15.42 9.35 -33.68
C ILE A 785 -15.30 10.10 -32.36
N PHE A 786 -14.08 10.48 -32.03
CA PHE A 786 -13.78 11.27 -30.83
C PHE A 786 -13.06 12.56 -31.25
N PRO A 787 -13.77 13.69 -31.39
CA PRO A 787 -13.19 14.97 -31.81
C PRO A 787 -12.03 15.40 -30.88
N GLY A 788 -10.93 15.89 -31.46
CA GLY A 788 -9.73 16.26 -30.71
C GLY A 788 -8.86 15.09 -30.24
N PHE A 789 -9.24 13.84 -30.59
CA PHE A 789 -8.45 12.66 -30.21
C PHE A 789 -8.19 11.75 -31.42
N VAL A 790 -9.15 10.91 -31.81
CA VAL A 790 -8.99 9.93 -32.93
C VAL A 790 -10.29 9.69 -33.69
N ILE A 791 -10.17 9.19 -34.94
CA ILE A 791 -11.21 8.42 -35.62
C ILE A 791 -10.73 6.98 -35.79
N GLN A 792 -11.57 5.99 -35.50
CA GLN A 792 -11.23 4.56 -35.55
C GLN A 792 -12.20 3.81 -36.46
N GLY A 793 -11.63 2.94 -37.32
CA GLY A 793 -12.36 2.13 -38.27
C GLY A 793 -11.78 0.72 -38.41
N GLY A 794 -12.20 -0.02 -39.44
CA GLY A 794 -11.65 -1.32 -39.81
C GLY A 794 -12.35 -2.53 -39.13
N ASP A 795 -13.48 -2.32 -38.49
CA ASP A 795 -14.33 -3.41 -37.95
C ASP A 795 -15.26 -3.97 -39.05
N PRO A 796 -15.16 -5.27 -39.42
CA PRO A 796 -15.98 -5.87 -40.47
C PRO A 796 -17.46 -5.95 -40.09
N GLN A 797 -17.84 -5.93 -38.82
CA GLN A 797 -19.26 -5.96 -38.37
C GLN A 797 -20.01 -4.70 -38.80
N THR A 798 -19.29 -3.59 -39.05
CA THR A 798 -19.85 -2.30 -39.43
C THR A 798 -20.33 -2.24 -40.89
N ARG A 799 -20.03 -3.26 -41.71
CA ARG A 799 -20.46 -3.31 -43.13
C ARG A 799 -21.99 -3.46 -43.29
N ASN A 800 -22.59 -4.15 -42.31
CA ASN A 800 -24.02 -4.43 -42.37
C ASN A 800 -24.80 -3.46 -41.48
N ALA A 801 -25.60 -2.59 -42.10
CA ALA A 801 -26.44 -1.62 -41.38
C ALA A 801 -27.47 -2.25 -40.45
N THR A 802 -27.75 -3.57 -40.61
CA THR A 802 -28.72 -4.32 -39.77
C THR A 802 -28.03 -5.05 -38.61
N SER A 803 -26.68 -5.02 -38.52
CA SER A 803 -25.93 -5.56 -37.38
C SER A 803 -26.22 -4.76 -36.11
N ASP A 804 -26.21 -5.44 -34.96
CA ASP A 804 -26.36 -4.74 -33.69
C ASP A 804 -25.19 -3.78 -33.46
N ARG A 805 -25.50 -2.49 -33.42
CA ARG A 805 -24.45 -1.44 -33.24
C ARG A 805 -23.77 -1.50 -31.87
N ASP A 806 -24.30 -2.21 -30.89
CA ASP A 806 -23.65 -2.41 -29.59
C ASP A 806 -22.43 -3.36 -29.68
N THR A 807 -22.30 -4.11 -30.78
CA THR A 807 -21.14 -4.99 -31.04
C THR A 807 -20.05 -4.32 -31.88
N TRP A 808 -20.27 -3.09 -32.39
CA TRP A 808 -19.29 -2.39 -33.18
C TRP A 808 -18.03 -2.07 -32.36
N GLY A 809 -16.87 -2.28 -32.93
CA GLY A 809 -15.57 -2.15 -32.27
C GLY A 809 -15.03 -3.49 -31.68
N GLN A 810 -15.83 -4.58 -31.79
CA GLN A 810 -15.45 -5.92 -31.30
C GLN A 810 -15.04 -6.87 -32.42
N GLY A 811 -15.27 -6.52 -33.69
CA GLY A 811 -14.97 -7.35 -34.84
C GLY A 811 -13.51 -7.24 -35.32
N GLY A 812 -13.03 -8.29 -36.02
CA GLY A 812 -11.69 -8.35 -36.63
C GLY A 812 -11.56 -9.56 -37.56
N PRO A 813 -10.35 -9.86 -38.08
CA PRO A 813 -10.04 -11.13 -38.72
C PRO A 813 -9.95 -12.24 -37.67
N ASP A 814 -9.97 -13.51 -38.11
CA ASP A 814 -9.89 -14.69 -37.24
C ASP A 814 -8.50 -14.93 -36.65
N TYR A 815 -7.64 -13.92 -36.65
CA TYR A 815 -6.27 -13.95 -36.12
C TYR A 815 -5.88 -12.60 -35.53
N THR A 816 -4.77 -12.57 -34.81
CA THR A 816 -4.18 -11.34 -34.24
C THR A 816 -2.77 -11.14 -34.75
N VAL A 817 -2.30 -9.87 -34.70
CA VAL A 817 -0.94 -9.46 -35.11
C VAL A 817 -0.18 -8.98 -33.88
N PRO A 818 0.97 -9.59 -33.54
CA PRO A 818 1.78 -9.14 -32.42
C PRO A 818 2.24 -7.70 -32.56
N ALA A 819 2.28 -6.97 -31.41
CA ALA A 819 2.66 -5.57 -31.37
C ALA A 819 4.06 -5.30 -31.96
N GLU A 820 4.20 -4.14 -32.61
CA GLU A 820 5.45 -3.62 -33.15
C GLU A 820 5.59 -2.16 -32.71
N PHE A 821 5.82 -1.95 -31.40
CA PHE A 821 5.94 -0.61 -30.85
C PHE A 821 7.23 0.07 -31.30
N SER A 822 7.17 1.37 -31.48
CA SER A 822 8.30 2.20 -31.94
C SER A 822 8.26 3.55 -31.24
N ASP A 823 9.35 4.31 -31.28
CA ASP A 823 9.45 5.66 -30.73
C ASP A 823 8.79 6.72 -31.66
N ILE A 824 8.03 6.32 -32.67
CA ILE A 824 7.26 7.24 -33.51
C ILE A 824 6.15 7.84 -32.68
N PRO A 825 6.15 9.17 -32.51
CA PRO A 825 5.19 9.81 -31.63
C PRO A 825 3.79 9.88 -32.25
N HIS A 826 2.75 9.66 -31.46
CA HIS A 826 1.34 9.81 -31.84
C HIS A 826 0.96 11.28 -31.97
N VAL A 827 1.44 11.91 -33.04
CA VAL A 827 1.07 13.27 -33.42
C VAL A 827 -0.02 13.26 -34.50
N ARG A 828 -0.64 14.41 -34.71
CA ARG A 828 -1.69 14.55 -35.76
C ARG A 828 -1.30 13.91 -37.07
N GLY A 829 -2.20 13.10 -37.63
CA GLY A 829 -2.07 12.39 -38.91
C GLY A 829 -1.40 11.03 -38.82
N ILE A 830 -0.85 10.63 -37.69
CA ILE A 830 -0.33 9.25 -37.47
C ILE A 830 -1.46 8.24 -37.54
N VAL A 831 -1.14 7.09 -38.16
CA VAL A 831 -2.04 5.94 -38.27
C VAL A 831 -1.47 4.79 -37.44
N SER A 832 -2.28 4.28 -36.52
CA SER A 832 -1.88 3.26 -35.54
C SER A 832 -2.93 2.17 -35.45
N MET A 833 -2.50 0.94 -35.04
CA MET A 833 -3.41 -0.19 -34.90
C MET A 833 -4.18 -0.11 -33.57
N ALA A 834 -5.50 -0.27 -33.65
CA ALA A 834 -6.30 -0.45 -32.45
C ALA A 834 -6.15 -1.88 -31.89
N ARG A 835 -6.29 -2.02 -30.58
CA ARG A 835 -6.16 -3.29 -29.85
C ARG A 835 -7.07 -3.33 -28.63
N ALA A 836 -7.33 -4.52 -28.11
CA ALA A 836 -7.92 -4.71 -26.79
C ALA A 836 -6.86 -4.48 -25.68
N SER A 837 -7.08 -4.91 -24.46
CA SER A 837 -6.12 -4.79 -23.36
C SER A 837 -4.81 -5.54 -23.63
N ASP A 838 -4.86 -6.68 -24.33
CA ASP A 838 -3.65 -7.38 -24.78
C ASP A 838 -2.95 -6.60 -25.90
N PRO A 839 -1.65 -6.22 -25.77
CA PRO A 839 -0.87 -5.57 -26.81
C PRO A 839 -0.85 -6.32 -28.14
N ASN A 840 -0.97 -7.65 -28.12
CA ASN A 840 -0.92 -8.54 -29.29
C ASN A 840 -2.30 -8.89 -29.84
N SER A 841 -3.34 -8.19 -29.44
CA SER A 841 -4.71 -8.38 -29.91
C SER A 841 -5.08 -7.54 -31.14
N ALA A 842 -4.14 -6.83 -31.73
CA ALA A 842 -4.37 -6.09 -32.96
C ALA A 842 -4.82 -7.04 -34.09
N GLY A 843 -5.77 -6.60 -34.87
CA GLY A 843 -6.32 -7.37 -36.00
C GLY A 843 -6.45 -6.52 -37.26
N SER A 844 -7.62 -5.99 -37.51
CA SER A 844 -7.93 -5.13 -38.65
C SER A 844 -8.25 -3.68 -38.26
N GLN A 845 -8.58 -3.42 -37.02
CA GLN A 845 -9.03 -2.09 -36.62
C GLN A 845 -7.81 -1.14 -36.49
N PHE A 846 -7.96 0.08 -36.99
CA PHE A 846 -6.96 1.12 -36.96
C PHE A 846 -7.57 2.46 -36.60
N PHE A 847 -6.74 3.40 -36.12
CA PHE A 847 -7.16 4.77 -35.83
C PHE A 847 -6.22 5.81 -36.43
N ILE A 848 -6.77 6.99 -36.73
CA ILE A 848 -6.03 8.16 -37.21
C ILE A 848 -6.07 9.22 -36.12
N VAL A 849 -4.90 9.73 -35.75
CA VAL A 849 -4.74 10.73 -34.67
C VAL A 849 -5.14 12.11 -35.17
N LEU A 850 -6.03 12.80 -34.44
CA LEU A 850 -6.51 14.15 -34.76
C LEU A 850 -5.69 15.26 -34.12
N GLU A 851 -5.23 15.03 -32.86
CA GLU A 851 -4.39 15.95 -32.10
C GLU A 851 -3.28 15.16 -31.37
N ASP A 852 -2.20 15.83 -30.98
CA ASP A 852 -1.05 15.20 -30.34
C ASP A 852 -1.46 14.38 -29.10
N SER A 853 -1.27 13.08 -29.16
CA SER A 853 -1.73 12.08 -28.19
C SER A 853 -0.55 11.24 -27.67
N ARG A 854 0.46 11.93 -27.12
CA ARG A 854 1.72 11.33 -26.66
C ARG A 854 1.59 10.25 -25.62
N PHE A 855 0.48 10.21 -24.89
CA PHE A 855 0.19 9.15 -23.92
C PHE A 855 -0.06 7.77 -24.56
N LEU A 856 -0.20 7.71 -25.91
CA LEU A 856 -0.26 6.47 -26.68
C LEU A 856 1.14 5.96 -27.12
N ASP A 857 2.18 6.77 -26.96
CA ASP A 857 3.54 6.43 -27.40
C ASP A 857 4.03 5.17 -26.69
N GLY A 858 4.64 4.25 -27.46
CA GLY A 858 5.09 2.95 -26.92
C GLY A 858 4.00 1.96 -26.54
N GLN A 859 2.71 2.33 -26.67
CA GLN A 859 1.58 1.46 -26.28
C GLN A 859 0.74 0.97 -27.47
N TYR A 860 0.83 1.63 -28.61
CA TYR A 860 0.14 1.26 -29.86
C TYR A 860 1.12 1.21 -31.00
N THR A 861 0.91 0.28 -31.95
CA THR A 861 1.79 0.11 -33.10
C THR A 861 1.50 1.16 -34.16
N VAL A 862 2.41 2.11 -34.34
CA VAL A 862 2.39 3.06 -35.47
C VAL A 862 2.87 2.35 -36.72
N PHE A 863 2.05 2.31 -37.77
CA PHE A 863 2.39 1.64 -39.01
C PHE A 863 2.34 2.57 -40.25
N GLY A 864 1.94 3.83 -40.08
CA GLY A 864 1.87 4.78 -41.21
C GLY A 864 1.46 6.19 -40.80
N ARG A 865 1.27 7.04 -41.79
CA ARG A 865 0.84 8.43 -41.66
C ARG A 865 -0.02 8.86 -42.83
N VAL A 866 -1.01 9.69 -42.55
CA VAL A 866 -1.78 10.39 -43.63
C VAL A 866 -0.88 11.42 -44.31
N ILE A 867 -0.76 11.33 -45.63
CA ILE A 867 0.02 12.25 -46.48
C ILE A 867 -0.85 13.20 -47.31
N GLU A 868 -2.10 12.76 -47.61
CA GLU A 868 -3.11 13.59 -48.26
C GLU A 868 -4.50 13.28 -47.64
N GLY A 869 -5.38 14.26 -47.56
CA GLY A 869 -6.76 14.06 -47.10
C GLY A 869 -6.97 14.27 -45.59
N MET A 870 -6.09 14.97 -44.87
CA MET A 870 -6.36 15.33 -43.47
C MET A 870 -7.59 16.21 -43.30
N ASP A 871 -7.99 17.00 -44.34
CA ASP A 871 -9.25 17.74 -44.37
C ASP A 871 -10.47 16.78 -44.46
N VAL A 872 -10.31 15.63 -45.10
CA VAL A 872 -11.32 14.56 -45.14
C VAL A 872 -11.43 13.89 -43.77
N VAL A 873 -10.31 13.62 -43.13
CA VAL A 873 -10.27 13.11 -41.75
C VAL A 873 -11.00 14.07 -40.78
N ASP A 874 -10.76 15.39 -40.91
CA ASP A 874 -11.46 16.41 -40.11
C ASP A 874 -12.96 16.47 -40.39
N LYS A 875 -13.39 16.30 -41.63
CA LYS A 875 -14.84 16.24 -41.99
C LYS A 875 -15.48 15.02 -41.33
N ILE A 876 -14.80 13.85 -41.31
CA ILE A 876 -15.29 12.66 -40.60
C ILE A 876 -15.33 12.91 -39.09
N ALA A 877 -14.31 13.55 -38.54
CA ALA A 877 -14.25 13.88 -37.11
C ALA A 877 -15.34 14.88 -36.66
N ALA A 878 -15.83 15.70 -37.59
CA ALA A 878 -16.90 16.68 -37.36
C ALA A 878 -18.32 16.09 -37.52
N LEU A 879 -18.46 14.85 -37.91
CA LEU A 879 -19.76 14.22 -38.08
C LEU A 879 -20.51 14.12 -36.72
N GLU A 880 -21.82 14.28 -36.77
CA GLU A 880 -22.68 14.14 -35.60
C GLU A 880 -22.64 12.71 -35.09
N THR A 881 -22.39 12.54 -33.79
CA THR A 881 -22.39 11.23 -33.11
C THR A 881 -23.67 11.00 -32.32
N VAL A 882 -23.93 9.75 -31.94
CA VAL A 882 -25.13 9.39 -31.16
C VAL A 882 -25.19 10.16 -29.84
N GLY A 883 -24.03 10.44 -29.22
CA GLY A 883 -23.95 11.19 -27.96
C GLY A 883 -24.61 10.45 -26.78
N GLY A 884 -24.87 11.19 -25.72
CA GLY A 884 -25.53 10.66 -24.53
C GLY A 884 -24.60 10.52 -23.31
N ALA A 885 -25.08 9.82 -22.28
CA ALA A 885 -24.32 9.60 -21.05
C ALA A 885 -23.06 8.75 -21.29
N SER A 886 -22.10 8.79 -20.34
CA SER A 886 -20.81 8.10 -20.48
C SER A 886 -20.91 6.57 -20.57
N ASP A 887 -22.01 5.99 -20.12
CA ASP A 887 -22.32 4.56 -20.17
C ASP A 887 -23.02 4.11 -21.46
N ASN A 888 -23.30 5.04 -22.38
CA ASN A 888 -23.87 4.69 -23.68
C ASN A 888 -22.78 4.14 -24.62
N PRO A 889 -22.77 2.83 -24.98
CA PRO A 889 -21.72 2.23 -25.81
C PRO A 889 -21.71 2.80 -27.23
N ARG A 890 -22.78 3.46 -27.68
CA ARG A 890 -22.90 4.05 -29.02
C ARG A 890 -22.50 5.53 -29.07
N ARG A 891 -22.16 6.16 -27.96
CA ARG A 891 -22.03 7.64 -27.88
C ARG A 891 -21.04 8.25 -28.88
N GLU A 892 -19.98 7.52 -29.22
CA GLU A 892 -18.93 7.93 -30.13
C GLU A 892 -19.13 7.40 -31.57
N GLN A 893 -20.23 6.67 -31.81
CA GLN A 893 -20.55 6.20 -33.14
C GLN A 893 -21.21 7.31 -33.96
N PRO A 894 -20.95 7.38 -35.31
CA PRO A 894 -21.62 8.36 -36.17
C PRO A 894 -23.15 8.16 -36.14
N LEU A 895 -23.88 9.27 -36.05
CA LEU A 895 -25.34 9.25 -36.03
C LEU A 895 -25.85 8.59 -37.33
N ASN A 896 -25.31 8.99 -38.46
CA ASN A 896 -25.55 8.33 -39.75
C ASN A 896 -24.26 7.59 -40.18
N PRO A 897 -24.23 6.24 -40.16
CA PRO A 897 -23.03 5.47 -40.53
C PRO A 897 -22.57 5.65 -41.97
N ASP A 898 -23.48 5.94 -42.89
CA ASP A 898 -23.13 6.08 -44.29
C ASP A 898 -22.22 7.29 -44.55
N ASP A 899 -22.32 8.34 -43.74
CA ASP A 899 -21.46 9.53 -43.86
C ASP A 899 -20.00 9.25 -43.41
N ALA A 900 -19.78 8.18 -42.60
CA ALA A 900 -18.46 7.78 -42.12
C ALA A 900 -17.94 6.48 -42.79
N ARG A 901 -18.53 6.08 -43.94
CA ARG A 901 -18.25 4.81 -44.62
C ARG A 901 -16.95 4.87 -45.40
N ILE A 902 -16.13 3.84 -45.31
CA ILE A 902 -15.01 3.53 -46.19
C ILE A 902 -15.60 2.77 -47.41
N ILE A 903 -15.62 3.42 -48.54
CA ILE A 903 -16.20 2.85 -49.77
C ILE A 903 -15.25 1.77 -50.31
N SER A 904 -13.98 2.10 -50.47
CA SER A 904 -12.95 1.15 -50.90
C SER A 904 -11.57 1.50 -50.35
N VAL A 905 -10.69 0.50 -50.21
CA VAL A 905 -9.26 0.70 -49.95
C VAL A 905 -8.46 0.06 -51.08
N ARG A 906 -7.55 0.82 -51.69
CA ARG A 906 -6.66 0.36 -52.75
C ARG A 906 -5.21 0.58 -52.34
N ILE A 907 -4.36 -0.39 -52.62
CA ILE A 907 -2.91 -0.28 -52.46
C ILE A 907 -2.35 0.11 -53.85
N VAL A 908 -1.60 1.19 -53.87
CA VAL A 908 -1.00 1.72 -55.11
C VAL A 908 0.50 1.98 -54.87
N ASP A 909 1.29 1.96 -55.94
CA ASP A 909 2.69 2.37 -55.86
C ASP A 909 2.76 3.87 -55.61
N ARG A 910 3.75 4.29 -54.80
CA ARG A 910 3.95 5.66 -54.39
C ARG A 910 4.34 6.61 -55.54
#